data_69f0f7f794b92b1d5ca795ff798cafb9
#
_entry.id   69f0f7f794b92b1d5ca795ff798cafb9
#
_cell.length_a   1.000
_cell.length_b   1.000
_cell.length_c   1.000
_cell.angle_alpha   90.00
_cell.angle_beta   90.00
_cell.angle_gamma   90.00
#
_symmetry.space_group_name_H-M   'P 1'
#
loop_
_entity.id
_entity.type
_entity.pdbx_description
1 polymer ?
#
loop_
_entity_poly.entity_id
_entity_poly.type
_entity_poly.pdbx_seq_one_letter_code
_entity_poly.pdbx_strand_id
1 'polypeptide(L)'
;MKVNDLVLGKYRIIKVVSGEGLEKSGMSNLYKAQDKDLGTYWAIKEIMRNSDGTISLQQASLVKEAQIMRKLQHMSIPRIVSIEYLPDRIIIVMDWADGRSVGEWIRSSGAMPMQRGLNIVKTVCSVLGYLHSRQPAIFYRDMKPENIMFDPSSKKVMLLDFGISVEVDPTQPIPDSVGTKGYYDKYSIKPTSSEIKAGVGPRYFDLRSDIYSLGWAMFEIFTGVHPLNYVASKQKRVLDAILVPIQNRIPLDEVNKTELQKKLRKPLEMLVKGDDVRNFVPKVVKIVEYVIYLIKQDMESEDRNLTPEDVETLKGYRQSLKGLEKEIYAIIDSLKGTYEVTRDVREYAKNIPQSLADVIIKATEPELEDRFQSIEELQLALEDLDKVEMGYNKMLRKRVNRVVTLGVVGVGLCLVSIAPYMSYEQGLKNQYQVLVANASKSGEFSDYLKVIEYSPKDIDPYFGIIDAIKQDGVFTKEEETQFLDLLNPSLSLLEKSPRFKELAFEVGRLYWLYYNDDSSQEIASRWFKDAKGYSDLADVYASIGSFPTDVVKAANEGTDAGMYKKQWDLLDSVSGQSELVALHIAKARVELVNNYPYRLKADGVSKDEILSKLNEIDTLIHKSQEREGRQADVAKELSSSLEKAKKVVEVTYNV
;
A
#
# COMPACT_ATOMS: atom_id res chain seq x y z
N MET A 1 -24.79 -2.61 -21.56
CA MET A 1 -25.15 -4.03 -21.87
C MET A 1 -25.30 -4.81 -20.57
N LYS A 2 -26.03 -5.94 -20.57
CA LYS A 2 -26.30 -6.77 -19.38
C LYS A 2 -25.71 -8.17 -19.58
N VAL A 3 -25.58 -8.92 -18.48
CA VAL A 3 -25.20 -10.34 -18.56
C VAL A 3 -26.20 -11.09 -19.43
N ASN A 4 -25.70 -11.99 -20.28
CA ASN A 4 -26.38 -12.75 -21.32
C ASN A 4 -26.71 -11.98 -22.62
N ASP A 5 -26.50 -10.67 -22.72
CA ASP A 5 -26.63 -9.97 -23.99
C ASP A 5 -25.64 -10.55 -25.03
N LEU A 6 -26.10 -10.66 -26.27
CA LEU A 6 -25.28 -11.09 -27.40
C LEU A 6 -24.80 -9.87 -28.20
N VAL A 7 -23.50 -9.60 -28.11
CA VAL A 7 -22.84 -8.46 -28.73
C VAL A 7 -22.28 -8.86 -30.11
N LEU A 8 -22.50 -8.03 -31.12
CA LEU A 8 -22.07 -8.27 -32.53
C LEU A 8 -22.48 -9.66 -33.06
N GLY A 9 -23.59 -10.22 -32.54
CA GLY A 9 -24.08 -11.54 -32.92
C GLY A 9 -23.18 -12.73 -32.52
N LYS A 10 -22.08 -12.48 -31.83
CA LYS A 10 -21.02 -13.45 -31.55
C LYS A 10 -20.63 -13.58 -30.09
N TYR A 11 -20.53 -12.48 -29.35
CA TYR A 11 -19.97 -12.43 -28.01
C TYR A 11 -21.07 -12.35 -26.95
N ARG A 12 -21.22 -13.37 -26.11
CA ARG A 12 -22.17 -13.38 -24.99
C ARG A 12 -21.53 -12.76 -23.75
N ILE A 13 -22.14 -11.73 -23.21
CA ILE A 13 -21.67 -11.10 -21.95
C ILE A 13 -21.85 -12.08 -20.79
N ILE A 14 -20.75 -12.37 -20.10
CA ILE A 14 -20.74 -13.25 -18.92
C ILE A 14 -20.70 -12.44 -17.63
N LYS A 15 -19.96 -11.33 -17.64
CA LYS A 15 -19.75 -10.49 -16.44
C LYS A 15 -19.60 -9.03 -16.85
N VAL A 16 -20.25 -8.15 -16.09
CA VAL A 16 -19.96 -6.71 -16.12
C VAL A 16 -18.79 -6.49 -15.17
N VAL A 17 -17.70 -5.88 -15.68
CA VAL A 17 -16.46 -5.67 -14.91
C VAL A 17 -16.43 -4.25 -14.36
N SER A 18 -16.77 -3.25 -15.16
CA SER A 18 -16.93 -1.85 -14.75
C SER A 18 -18.00 -1.18 -15.59
N GLY A 19 -18.74 -0.22 -15.02
CA GLY A 19 -19.82 0.50 -15.72
C GLY A 19 -20.74 1.25 -14.76
N GLU A 20 -21.87 1.78 -15.27
CA GLU A 20 -22.90 2.44 -14.46
C GLU A 20 -23.37 1.53 -13.31
N GLY A 21 -23.17 1.97 -12.06
CA GLY A 21 -23.56 1.24 -10.83
C GLY A 21 -22.48 0.37 -10.20
N LEU A 22 -21.33 0.20 -10.83
CA LEU A 22 -20.13 -0.44 -10.30
C LEU A 22 -18.97 0.54 -10.44
N GLU A 23 -18.00 0.52 -9.53
CA GLU A 23 -16.87 1.48 -9.41
C GLU A 23 -16.57 2.33 -10.66
N LYS A 24 -16.60 3.65 -10.50
CA LYS A 24 -16.56 4.68 -11.53
C LYS A 24 -15.38 4.54 -12.52
N SER A 25 -15.63 3.98 -13.70
CA SER A 25 -14.99 4.50 -14.89
C SER A 25 -16.09 5.20 -15.71
N GLY A 26 -16.29 6.50 -15.50
CA GLY A 26 -17.38 7.27 -16.12
C GLY A 26 -17.30 7.47 -17.64
N MET A 27 -16.42 6.72 -18.34
CA MET A 27 -16.11 6.94 -19.75
C MET A 27 -16.36 5.73 -20.63
N SER A 28 -16.31 4.52 -20.10
CA SER A 28 -16.55 3.28 -20.83
C SER A 28 -16.99 2.17 -19.89
N ASN A 29 -17.77 1.23 -20.42
CA ASN A 29 -18.14 0.01 -19.73
C ASN A 29 -17.25 -1.13 -20.20
N LEU A 30 -16.78 -1.97 -19.27
CA LEU A 30 -15.94 -3.14 -19.55
C LEU A 30 -16.70 -4.41 -19.20
N TYR A 31 -16.70 -5.36 -20.09
CA TYR A 31 -17.37 -6.65 -19.96
C TYR A 31 -16.43 -7.80 -20.25
N LYS A 32 -16.58 -8.91 -19.51
CA LYS A 32 -16.08 -10.22 -19.92
C LYS A 32 -17.14 -10.90 -20.76
N ALA A 33 -16.78 -11.33 -21.95
CA ALA A 33 -17.67 -12.03 -22.86
C ALA A 33 -17.10 -13.36 -23.33
N GLN A 34 -17.97 -14.30 -23.70
CA GLN A 34 -17.58 -15.57 -24.30
C GLN A 34 -17.99 -15.60 -25.77
N ASP A 35 -17.08 -15.96 -26.64
CA ASP A 35 -17.38 -16.31 -28.03
C ASP A 35 -18.28 -17.53 -28.03
N LYS A 36 -19.49 -17.41 -28.61
CA LYS A 36 -20.49 -18.49 -28.61
C LYS A 36 -20.07 -19.72 -29.43
N ASP A 37 -19.18 -19.52 -30.42
CA ASP A 37 -18.78 -20.55 -31.38
C ASP A 37 -17.48 -21.24 -30.91
N LEU A 38 -16.53 -20.46 -30.34
CA LEU A 38 -15.21 -20.95 -29.94
C LEU A 38 -15.09 -21.21 -28.42
N GLY A 39 -16.03 -20.70 -27.60
CA GLY A 39 -15.96 -20.82 -26.15
C GLY A 39 -14.87 -19.96 -25.49
N THR A 40 -14.07 -19.23 -26.26
CA THR A 40 -12.97 -18.38 -25.76
C THR A 40 -13.50 -17.11 -25.12
N TYR A 41 -12.70 -16.54 -24.19
CA TYR A 41 -13.07 -15.32 -23.47
C TYR A 41 -12.43 -14.08 -24.06
N TRP A 42 -13.19 -12.99 -24.07
CA TRP A 42 -12.82 -11.70 -24.63
C TRP A 42 -13.19 -10.57 -23.68
N ALA A 43 -12.44 -9.48 -23.72
CA ALA A 43 -12.82 -8.22 -23.12
C ALA A 43 -13.55 -7.37 -24.16
N ILE A 44 -14.70 -6.84 -23.77
CA ILE A 44 -15.48 -5.89 -24.58
C ILE A 44 -15.53 -4.56 -23.85
N LYS A 45 -14.93 -3.53 -24.45
CA LYS A 45 -14.97 -2.15 -23.96
C LYS A 45 -16.01 -1.38 -24.79
N GLU A 46 -17.06 -0.88 -24.13
CA GLU A 46 -18.15 -0.12 -24.72
C GLU A 46 -18.00 1.36 -24.41
N ILE A 47 -17.99 2.20 -25.42
CA ILE A 47 -17.93 3.66 -25.32
C ILE A 47 -19.24 4.20 -25.89
N MET A 48 -20.10 4.77 -25.04
CA MET A 48 -21.39 5.34 -25.45
C MET A 48 -21.16 6.66 -26.18
N ARG A 49 -21.87 6.89 -27.31
CA ARG A 49 -21.89 8.18 -27.96
C ARG A 49 -22.87 9.13 -27.29
N ASN A 50 -22.65 10.41 -27.41
CA ASN A 50 -23.62 11.43 -27.04
C ASN A 50 -24.90 11.33 -27.93
N SER A 51 -25.99 11.97 -27.52
CA SER A 51 -27.26 11.96 -28.23
C SER A 51 -27.18 12.54 -29.66
N ASP A 52 -26.18 13.36 -29.94
CA ASP A 52 -25.87 13.92 -31.26
C ASP A 52 -24.94 13.03 -32.12
N GLY A 53 -24.59 11.85 -31.63
CA GLY A 53 -23.68 10.91 -32.28
C GLY A 53 -22.19 11.24 -32.12
N THR A 54 -21.84 12.34 -31.42
CA THR A 54 -20.44 12.71 -31.13
C THR A 54 -19.88 11.91 -29.98
N ILE A 55 -18.57 12.03 -29.77
CA ILE A 55 -17.86 11.50 -28.60
C ILE A 55 -17.11 12.64 -27.89
N SER A 56 -17.02 12.58 -26.58
CA SER A 56 -16.23 13.54 -25.80
C SER A 56 -14.73 13.42 -26.12
N LEU A 57 -13.93 14.44 -25.79
CA LEU A 57 -12.47 14.39 -25.93
C LEU A 57 -11.86 13.21 -25.18
N GLN A 58 -12.41 12.89 -24.01
CA GLN A 58 -11.97 11.77 -23.19
C GLN A 58 -12.30 10.42 -23.86
N GLN A 59 -13.49 10.28 -24.45
CA GLN A 59 -13.87 9.09 -25.22
C GLN A 59 -13.05 8.95 -26.51
N ALA A 60 -12.71 10.06 -27.17
CA ALA A 60 -11.80 10.05 -28.30
C ALA A 60 -10.40 9.54 -27.92
N SER A 61 -9.93 9.85 -26.71
CA SER A 61 -8.68 9.28 -26.18
C SER A 61 -8.73 7.76 -26.07
N LEU A 62 -9.86 7.18 -25.62
CA LEU A 62 -10.02 5.72 -25.52
C LEU A 62 -10.02 5.04 -26.92
N VAL A 63 -10.56 5.70 -27.93
CA VAL A 63 -10.50 5.19 -29.31
C VAL A 63 -9.07 5.26 -29.85
N LYS A 64 -8.35 6.36 -29.56
CA LYS A 64 -6.93 6.52 -29.93
C LYS A 64 -6.06 5.45 -29.25
N GLU A 65 -6.30 5.16 -27.97
CA GLU A 65 -5.67 4.06 -27.25
C GLU A 65 -5.82 2.73 -28.03
N ALA A 66 -7.05 2.37 -28.38
CA ALA A 66 -7.30 1.15 -29.13
C ALA A 66 -6.63 1.15 -30.52
N GLN A 67 -6.52 2.30 -31.18
CA GLN A 67 -5.79 2.44 -32.45
C GLN A 67 -4.29 2.23 -32.29
N ILE A 68 -3.68 2.72 -31.20
CA ILE A 68 -2.27 2.45 -30.86
C ILE A 68 -2.11 0.96 -30.59
N MET A 69 -2.92 0.38 -29.69
CA MET A 69 -2.84 -1.04 -29.34
C MET A 69 -3.01 -1.97 -30.55
N ARG A 70 -3.86 -1.61 -31.52
CA ARG A 70 -4.09 -2.40 -32.75
C ARG A 70 -2.81 -2.61 -33.56
N LYS A 71 -1.84 -1.69 -33.47
CA LYS A 71 -0.55 -1.80 -34.16
C LYS A 71 0.45 -2.68 -33.40
N LEU A 72 0.15 -3.04 -32.14
CA LEU A 72 1.06 -3.76 -31.26
C LEU A 72 0.82 -5.28 -31.33
N GLN A 73 1.93 -6.02 -31.37
CA GLN A 73 1.93 -7.49 -31.36
C GLN A 73 2.97 -7.99 -30.37
N HIS A 74 2.53 -8.22 -29.14
CA HIS A 74 3.37 -8.77 -28.09
C HIS A 74 2.52 -9.65 -27.18
N MET A 75 3.05 -10.82 -26.76
CA MET A 75 2.31 -11.82 -25.98
C MET A 75 1.77 -11.32 -24.64
N SER A 76 2.36 -10.25 -24.12
CA SER A 76 1.98 -9.60 -22.85
C SER A 76 1.26 -8.27 -23.04
N ILE A 77 0.74 -7.99 -24.22
CA ILE A 77 -0.16 -6.86 -24.54
C ILE A 77 -1.46 -7.45 -25.08
N PRO A 78 -2.65 -7.03 -24.60
CA PRO A 78 -3.92 -7.48 -25.16
C PRO A 78 -4.03 -7.08 -26.65
N ARG A 79 -4.33 -8.04 -27.52
CA ARG A 79 -4.56 -7.75 -28.93
C ARG A 79 -5.95 -7.14 -29.12
N ILE A 80 -6.06 -6.11 -29.90
CA ILE A 80 -7.34 -5.61 -30.41
C ILE A 80 -7.78 -6.49 -31.58
N VAL A 81 -8.94 -7.12 -31.43
CA VAL A 81 -9.53 -7.99 -32.46
C VAL A 81 -10.39 -7.19 -33.43
N SER A 82 -11.24 -6.33 -32.89
CA SER A 82 -12.06 -5.42 -33.72
C SER A 82 -12.38 -4.11 -32.99
N ILE A 83 -12.65 -3.08 -33.77
CA ILE A 83 -13.21 -1.80 -33.32
C ILE A 83 -14.41 -1.54 -34.21
N GLU A 84 -15.61 -1.61 -33.62
CA GLU A 84 -16.88 -1.46 -34.36
C GLU A 84 -17.52 -0.12 -33.99
N TYR A 85 -17.77 0.69 -35.03
CA TYR A 85 -18.38 2.01 -34.92
C TYR A 85 -19.88 1.90 -35.18
N LEU A 86 -20.67 1.78 -34.10
CA LEU A 86 -22.13 1.75 -34.18
C LEU A 86 -22.72 3.18 -34.06
N PRO A 87 -23.98 3.41 -34.44
CA PRO A 87 -24.60 4.74 -34.36
C PRO A 87 -24.60 5.33 -32.94
N ASP A 88 -24.85 4.49 -31.92
CA ASP A 88 -25.04 4.89 -30.53
C ASP A 88 -23.81 4.61 -29.62
N ARG A 89 -22.87 3.81 -30.12
CA ARG A 89 -21.69 3.39 -29.33
C ARG A 89 -20.51 2.94 -30.18
N ILE A 90 -19.34 2.83 -29.55
CA ILE A 90 -18.17 2.18 -30.13
C ILE A 90 -17.88 0.94 -29.31
N ILE A 91 -17.67 -0.19 -29.96
CA ILE A 91 -17.34 -1.47 -29.32
C ILE A 91 -15.91 -1.85 -29.68
N ILE A 92 -15.07 -2.07 -28.69
CA ILE A 92 -13.70 -2.56 -28.84
C ILE A 92 -13.66 -3.97 -28.27
N VAL A 93 -13.27 -4.95 -29.10
CA VAL A 93 -13.08 -6.35 -28.71
C VAL A 93 -11.60 -6.63 -28.63
N MET A 94 -11.15 -7.15 -27.49
CA MET A 94 -9.74 -7.43 -27.24
C MET A 94 -9.54 -8.70 -26.41
N ASP A 95 -8.30 -9.19 -26.32
CA ASP A 95 -7.95 -10.32 -25.48
C ASP A 95 -8.40 -10.06 -24.04
N TRP A 96 -8.96 -11.09 -23.41
CA TRP A 96 -9.26 -11.09 -21.99
C TRP A 96 -7.99 -11.40 -21.20
N ALA A 97 -7.63 -10.55 -20.24
CA ALA A 97 -6.55 -10.81 -19.29
C ALA A 97 -7.10 -11.52 -18.06
N ASP A 98 -6.73 -12.78 -17.90
CA ASP A 98 -7.08 -13.54 -16.70
C ASP A 98 -6.20 -13.16 -15.50
N GLY A 99 -6.64 -13.55 -14.31
CA GLY A 99 -5.95 -13.25 -13.06
C GLY A 99 -6.47 -11.98 -12.39
N ARG A 100 -5.60 -11.32 -11.66
CA ARG A 100 -5.87 -10.03 -10.97
C ARG A 100 -4.70 -9.07 -11.18
N SER A 101 -4.92 -7.78 -10.98
CA SER A 101 -3.82 -6.82 -11.08
C SER A 101 -2.81 -7.03 -9.95
N VAL A 102 -1.54 -6.70 -10.24
CA VAL A 102 -0.48 -6.72 -9.22
C VAL A 102 -0.81 -5.74 -8.08
N GLY A 103 -1.46 -4.60 -8.39
CA GLY A 103 -1.94 -3.67 -7.38
C GLY A 103 -3.01 -4.27 -6.46
N GLU A 104 -3.97 -5.04 -7.00
CA GLU A 104 -4.94 -5.79 -6.17
C GLU A 104 -4.26 -6.85 -5.33
N TRP A 105 -3.25 -7.53 -5.90
CA TRP A 105 -2.45 -8.48 -5.15
C TRP A 105 -1.78 -7.82 -3.95
N ILE A 106 -1.08 -6.69 -4.18
CA ILE A 106 -0.37 -5.95 -3.12
C ILE A 106 -1.36 -5.49 -2.04
N ARG A 107 -2.52 -4.96 -2.43
CA ARG A 107 -3.55 -4.53 -1.46
C ARG A 107 -4.10 -5.67 -0.60
N SER A 108 -4.18 -6.88 -1.14
CA SER A 108 -4.74 -8.02 -0.43
C SER A 108 -3.73 -8.84 0.36
N SER A 109 -2.47 -8.87 -0.08
CA SER A 109 -1.46 -9.83 0.40
C SER A 109 -0.11 -9.19 0.72
N GLY A 110 0.01 -7.86 0.62
CA GLY A 110 1.27 -7.15 0.84
C GLY A 110 2.28 -7.32 -0.31
N ALA A 111 3.56 -7.24 0.02
CA ALA A 111 4.66 -7.37 -0.93
C ALA A 111 4.61 -8.69 -1.71
N MET A 112 5.03 -8.66 -2.96
CA MET A 112 5.11 -9.88 -3.75
C MET A 112 6.34 -10.72 -3.38
N PRO A 113 6.22 -12.07 -3.39
CA PRO A 113 7.39 -12.94 -3.29
C PRO A 113 8.43 -12.58 -4.35
N MET A 114 9.70 -12.49 -3.95
CA MET A 114 10.79 -11.96 -4.76
C MET A 114 10.85 -12.57 -6.17
N GLN A 115 10.88 -13.90 -6.29
CA GLN A 115 10.98 -14.56 -7.59
C GLN A 115 9.79 -14.27 -8.51
N ARG A 116 8.58 -14.16 -7.92
CA ARG A 116 7.37 -13.81 -8.67
C ARG A 116 7.43 -12.36 -9.14
N GLY A 117 7.80 -11.45 -8.26
CA GLY A 117 7.98 -10.04 -8.59
C GLY A 117 9.02 -9.84 -9.70
N LEU A 118 10.19 -10.51 -9.62
CA LEU A 118 11.21 -10.46 -10.65
C LEU A 118 10.71 -10.96 -12.01
N ASN A 119 9.98 -12.08 -12.06
CA ASN A 119 9.42 -12.59 -13.30
C ASN A 119 8.41 -11.62 -13.92
N ILE A 120 7.56 -10.98 -13.11
CA ILE A 120 6.62 -9.95 -13.57
C ILE A 120 7.40 -8.75 -14.14
N VAL A 121 8.37 -8.23 -13.39
CA VAL A 121 9.16 -7.06 -13.82
C VAL A 121 9.92 -7.34 -15.11
N LYS A 122 10.56 -8.50 -15.24
CA LYS A 122 11.27 -8.90 -16.47
C LYS A 122 10.32 -8.95 -17.68
N THR A 123 9.10 -9.46 -17.48
CA THR A 123 8.10 -9.45 -18.55
C THR A 123 7.68 -8.03 -18.91
N VAL A 124 7.52 -7.15 -17.92
CA VAL A 124 7.22 -5.72 -18.16
C VAL A 124 8.37 -5.04 -18.89
N CYS A 125 9.64 -5.31 -18.54
CA CYS A 125 10.81 -4.82 -19.29
C CYS A 125 10.75 -5.26 -20.77
N SER A 126 10.41 -6.53 -21.04
CA SER A 126 10.24 -7.01 -22.42
C SER A 126 9.16 -6.24 -23.17
N VAL A 127 8.02 -5.90 -22.51
CA VAL A 127 6.97 -5.08 -23.13
C VAL A 127 7.47 -3.66 -23.40
N LEU A 128 8.10 -3.01 -22.43
CA LEU A 128 8.61 -1.64 -22.61
C LEU A 128 9.71 -1.60 -23.67
N GLY A 129 10.64 -2.56 -23.70
CA GLY A 129 11.65 -2.65 -24.76
C GLY A 129 11.01 -2.80 -26.15
N TYR A 130 9.95 -3.60 -26.25
CA TYR A 130 9.17 -3.71 -27.49
C TYR A 130 8.52 -2.36 -27.86
N LEU A 131 7.93 -1.62 -26.91
CA LEU A 131 7.32 -0.30 -27.19
C LEU A 131 8.36 0.74 -27.60
N HIS A 132 9.47 0.80 -26.89
CA HIS A 132 10.57 1.74 -27.15
C HIS A 132 11.25 1.46 -28.49
N SER A 133 11.27 0.20 -28.96
CA SER A 133 11.84 -0.17 -30.28
C SER A 133 10.93 0.13 -31.47
N ARG A 134 9.68 0.59 -31.25
CA ARG A 134 8.78 0.95 -32.36
C ARG A 134 9.27 2.21 -33.08
N GLN A 135 8.77 2.42 -34.30
CA GLN A 135 9.04 3.65 -35.07
C GLN A 135 7.70 4.22 -35.58
N PRO A 136 7.27 5.34 -34.99
CA PRO A 136 7.87 6.04 -33.85
C PRO A 136 7.84 5.22 -32.57
N ALA A 137 8.77 5.49 -31.64
CA ALA A 137 8.80 4.87 -30.34
C ALA A 137 7.52 5.20 -29.54
N ILE A 138 7.08 4.28 -28.71
CA ILE A 138 5.89 4.48 -27.88
C ILE A 138 6.29 4.62 -26.43
N PHE A 139 5.93 5.75 -25.84
CA PHE A 139 6.06 6.05 -24.44
C PHE A 139 4.82 5.61 -23.69
N TYR A 140 4.96 4.73 -22.68
CA TYR A 140 3.81 4.11 -22.00
C TYR A 140 3.14 5.06 -21.00
N ARG A 141 3.89 5.80 -20.17
CA ARG A 141 3.47 6.89 -19.25
C ARG A 141 2.70 6.48 -18.00
N ASP A 142 2.04 5.33 -17.94
CA ASP A 142 1.20 4.94 -16.78
C ASP A 142 1.65 3.62 -16.15
N MET A 143 2.97 3.47 -15.97
CA MET A 143 3.52 2.29 -15.33
C MET A 143 3.21 2.30 -13.83
N LYS A 144 2.39 1.33 -13.40
CA LYS A 144 2.00 1.11 -12.01
C LYS A 144 1.51 -0.33 -11.84
N PRO A 145 1.50 -0.87 -10.59
CA PRO A 145 1.05 -2.25 -10.33
C PRO A 145 -0.40 -2.53 -10.75
N GLU A 146 -1.29 -1.52 -10.75
CA GLU A 146 -2.69 -1.67 -11.17
C GLU A 146 -2.82 -2.05 -12.63
N ASN A 147 -1.90 -1.59 -13.48
CA ASN A 147 -1.93 -1.82 -14.92
C ASN A 147 -1.23 -3.13 -15.32
N ILE A 148 -0.67 -3.87 -14.39
CA ILE A 148 0.00 -5.16 -14.62
C ILE A 148 -0.93 -6.27 -14.14
N MET A 149 -1.51 -7.05 -15.07
CA MET A 149 -2.28 -8.25 -14.76
C MET A 149 -1.36 -9.45 -14.62
N PHE A 150 -1.62 -10.27 -13.61
CA PHE A 150 -0.91 -11.52 -13.38
C PHE A 150 -1.89 -12.66 -13.11
N ASP A 151 -1.77 -13.71 -13.88
CA ASP A 151 -2.47 -14.99 -13.65
C ASP A 151 -1.52 -16.01 -13.01
N PRO A 152 -1.71 -16.36 -11.74
CA PRO A 152 -0.84 -17.31 -11.05
C PRO A 152 -0.94 -18.73 -11.61
N SER A 153 -2.05 -19.09 -12.27
CA SER A 153 -2.27 -20.44 -12.82
C SER A 153 -1.44 -20.69 -14.09
N SER A 154 -1.47 -19.75 -15.02
CA SER A 154 -0.69 -19.80 -16.27
C SER A 154 0.66 -19.10 -16.17
N LYS A 155 0.94 -18.36 -15.08
CA LYS A 155 2.08 -17.46 -14.90
C LYS A 155 2.15 -16.35 -15.96
N LYS A 156 1.04 -16.08 -16.64
CA LYS A 156 0.97 -15.06 -17.69
C LYS A 156 0.91 -13.66 -17.06
N VAL A 157 1.70 -12.76 -17.63
CA VAL A 157 1.69 -11.34 -17.29
C VAL A 157 1.19 -10.56 -18.49
N MET A 158 0.31 -9.59 -18.29
CA MET A 158 -0.17 -8.68 -19.33
C MET A 158 -0.13 -7.25 -18.82
N LEU A 159 0.39 -6.35 -19.66
CA LEU A 159 0.35 -4.91 -19.42
C LEU A 159 -0.92 -4.34 -20.06
N LEU A 160 -1.71 -3.63 -19.26
CA LEU A 160 -3.00 -3.04 -19.65
C LEU A 160 -2.88 -1.52 -19.69
N ASP A 161 -3.95 -0.87 -20.15
CA ASP A 161 -4.20 0.57 -20.11
C ASP A 161 -3.15 1.43 -20.83
N PHE A 162 -3.35 1.58 -22.13
CA PHE A 162 -2.55 2.44 -23.01
C PHE A 162 -3.20 3.83 -23.20
N GLY A 163 -4.15 4.21 -22.34
CA GLY A 163 -5.00 5.41 -22.50
C GLY A 163 -4.24 6.73 -22.56
N ILE A 164 -3.06 6.79 -21.98
CA ILE A 164 -2.19 7.97 -22.01
C ILE A 164 -0.86 7.73 -22.73
N SER A 165 -0.69 6.56 -23.35
CA SER A 165 0.49 6.26 -24.15
C SER A 165 0.54 7.12 -25.42
N VAL A 166 1.74 7.48 -25.84
CA VAL A 166 1.96 8.33 -27.00
C VAL A 166 3.07 7.80 -27.90
N GLU A 167 2.89 7.97 -29.21
CA GLU A 167 3.98 7.86 -30.17
C GLU A 167 4.89 9.08 -29.98
N VAL A 168 6.18 8.85 -29.73
CA VAL A 168 7.14 9.91 -29.40
C VAL A 168 7.52 10.68 -30.64
N ASP A 169 7.25 11.98 -30.63
CA ASP A 169 7.80 12.94 -31.58
C ASP A 169 8.84 13.81 -30.82
N PRO A 170 10.13 13.65 -31.08
CA PRO A 170 11.18 14.39 -30.37
C PRO A 170 11.14 15.90 -30.64
N THR A 171 10.40 16.35 -31.64
CA THR A 171 10.26 17.77 -32.00
C THR A 171 9.10 18.46 -31.28
N GLN A 172 8.20 17.68 -30.69
CA GLN A 172 7.00 18.20 -30.03
C GLN A 172 7.20 18.21 -28.49
N PRO A 173 6.95 19.35 -27.84
CA PRO A 173 6.99 19.42 -26.40
C PRO A 173 5.82 18.64 -25.78
N ILE A 174 5.99 18.22 -24.53
CA ILE A 174 4.96 17.55 -23.74
C ILE A 174 3.74 18.47 -23.60
N PRO A 175 2.55 18.07 -24.11
CA PRO A 175 1.39 18.95 -24.19
C PRO A 175 0.63 19.07 -22.85
N ASP A 176 0.78 18.09 -21.97
CA ASP A 176 -0.05 17.88 -20.79
C ASP A 176 0.74 17.43 -19.54
N SER A 177 0.01 17.27 -18.44
CA SER A 177 0.56 16.74 -17.19
C SER A 177 -0.32 15.58 -16.74
N VAL A 178 -0.28 14.47 -17.47
CA VAL A 178 -1.02 13.24 -17.16
C VAL A 178 -0.08 12.16 -16.65
N GLY A 179 -0.64 11.22 -15.88
CA GLY A 179 0.08 10.12 -15.24
C GLY A 179 -0.38 9.92 -13.80
N THR A 180 -0.07 8.76 -13.24
CA THR A 180 -0.44 8.43 -11.86
C THR A 180 0.58 9.01 -10.87
N LYS A 181 0.09 9.83 -9.92
CA LYS A 181 0.94 10.46 -8.89
C LYS A 181 1.72 9.40 -8.10
N GLY A 182 3.00 9.68 -7.90
CA GLY A 182 3.92 8.80 -7.21
C GLY A 182 4.82 8.02 -8.15
N TYR A 183 4.40 7.75 -9.38
CA TYR A 183 5.17 6.96 -10.34
C TYR A 183 5.87 7.80 -11.42
N TYR A 184 5.27 8.90 -11.87
CA TYR A 184 5.88 9.74 -12.91
C TYR A 184 6.96 10.69 -12.36
N ASP A 185 7.92 11.04 -13.20
CA ASP A 185 8.97 12.01 -12.93
C ASP A 185 8.66 13.42 -13.49
N LYS A 186 9.57 14.35 -13.25
CA LYS A 186 9.47 15.72 -13.79
C LYS A 186 9.55 15.78 -15.33
N TYR A 187 10.16 14.78 -15.96
CA TYR A 187 10.36 14.73 -17.42
C TYR A 187 9.19 14.12 -18.18
N SER A 188 8.21 13.55 -17.49
CA SER A 188 6.97 12.99 -18.07
C SER A 188 5.84 14.01 -18.22
N ILE A 189 6.00 15.21 -17.64
CA ILE A 189 4.96 16.22 -17.53
C ILE A 189 5.45 17.58 -18.01
N LYS A 190 4.53 18.42 -18.48
CA LYS A 190 4.88 19.81 -18.84
C LYS A 190 5.36 20.60 -17.61
N PRO A 191 6.23 21.62 -17.80
CA PRO A 191 6.63 22.49 -16.73
C PRO A 191 5.44 23.19 -16.06
N THR A 192 5.51 23.34 -14.74
CA THR A 192 4.52 24.08 -13.98
C THR A 192 4.65 25.60 -14.23
N SER A 193 3.58 26.38 -13.95
CA SER A 193 3.61 27.83 -14.11
C SER A 193 4.73 28.49 -13.28
N SER A 194 5.11 27.93 -12.14
CA SER A 194 6.24 28.41 -11.33
C SER A 194 7.59 28.12 -11.96
N GLU A 195 7.76 26.95 -12.58
CA GLU A 195 8.98 26.57 -13.30
C GLU A 195 9.16 27.43 -14.56
N ILE A 196 8.06 27.66 -15.31
CA ILE A 196 8.09 28.56 -16.48
C ILE A 196 8.52 29.98 -16.07
N LYS A 197 7.98 30.51 -14.97
CA LYS A 197 8.41 31.80 -14.42
C LYS A 197 9.86 31.81 -13.96
N ALA A 198 10.40 30.68 -13.56
CA ALA A 198 11.80 30.50 -13.21
C ALA A 198 12.73 30.26 -14.44
N GLY A 199 12.20 30.33 -15.66
CA GLY A 199 12.98 30.19 -16.90
C GLY A 199 13.14 28.75 -17.40
N VAL A 200 12.39 27.79 -16.84
CA VAL A 200 12.40 26.41 -17.35
C VAL A 200 11.68 26.37 -18.70
N GLY A 201 12.39 25.93 -19.73
CA GLY A 201 11.88 25.75 -21.09
C GLY A 201 10.91 24.56 -21.24
N PRO A 202 10.41 24.34 -22.46
CA PRO A 202 9.55 23.19 -22.75
C PRO A 202 10.32 21.89 -22.50
N ARG A 203 9.59 20.84 -22.04
CA ARG A 203 10.12 19.49 -21.89
C ARG A 203 9.66 18.61 -23.05
N TYR A 204 10.48 17.65 -23.39
CA TYR A 204 10.22 16.66 -24.44
C TYR A 204 10.14 15.26 -23.82
N PHE A 205 9.42 14.35 -24.47
CA PHE A 205 9.31 12.99 -24.00
C PHE A 205 10.67 12.28 -24.01
N ASP A 206 11.00 11.64 -22.90
CA ASP A 206 12.18 10.80 -22.73
C ASP A 206 11.76 9.41 -22.24
N LEU A 207 12.11 8.38 -22.98
CA LEU A 207 11.73 7.00 -22.68
C LEU A 207 12.29 6.50 -21.32
N ARG A 208 13.35 7.15 -20.81
CA ARG A 208 13.89 6.86 -19.47
C ARG A 208 12.92 7.21 -18.34
N SER A 209 11.86 7.96 -18.64
CA SER A 209 10.77 8.20 -17.67
C SER A 209 9.90 6.97 -17.43
N ASP A 210 9.75 6.06 -18.41
CA ASP A 210 9.11 4.76 -18.17
C ASP A 210 9.97 3.88 -17.24
N ILE A 211 11.30 4.00 -17.32
CA ILE A 211 12.23 3.31 -16.39
C ILE A 211 12.03 3.80 -14.95
N TYR A 212 11.88 5.11 -14.77
CA TYR A 212 11.59 5.69 -13.46
C TYR A 212 10.26 5.19 -12.89
N SER A 213 9.23 5.20 -13.70
CA SER A 213 7.90 4.72 -13.30
C SER A 213 7.92 3.23 -12.97
N LEU A 214 8.66 2.42 -13.74
CA LEU A 214 8.88 1.00 -13.44
C LEU A 214 9.67 0.82 -12.16
N GLY A 215 10.68 1.64 -11.90
CA GLY A 215 11.46 1.62 -10.66
C GLY A 215 10.57 1.80 -9.42
N TRP A 216 9.64 2.76 -9.45
CA TRP A 216 8.67 2.95 -8.37
C TRP A 216 7.62 1.83 -8.29
N ALA A 217 7.20 1.28 -9.43
CA ALA A 217 6.35 0.09 -9.42
C ALA A 217 7.10 -1.12 -8.81
N MET A 218 8.39 -1.30 -9.11
CA MET A 218 9.24 -2.31 -8.46
C MET A 218 9.33 -2.07 -6.95
N PHE A 219 9.56 -0.83 -6.52
CA PHE A 219 9.58 -0.49 -5.09
C PHE A 219 8.30 -0.98 -4.41
N GLU A 220 7.12 -0.66 -4.98
CA GLU A 220 5.84 -1.09 -4.40
C GLU A 220 5.64 -2.61 -4.49
N ILE A 221 6.00 -3.25 -5.59
CA ILE A 221 5.92 -4.70 -5.77
C ILE A 221 6.67 -5.44 -4.64
N PHE A 222 7.88 -4.96 -4.30
CA PHE A 222 8.75 -5.65 -3.36
C PHE A 222 8.59 -5.20 -1.90
N THR A 223 7.97 -4.05 -1.64
CA THR A 223 7.76 -3.55 -0.28
C THR A 223 6.30 -3.59 0.17
N GLY A 224 5.35 -3.64 -0.76
CA GLY A 224 3.93 -3.42 -0.49
C GLY A 224 3.57 -1.97 -0.14
N VAL A 225 4.52 -1.04 -0.21
CA VAL A 225 4.34 0.36 0.18
C VAL A 225 4.18 1.25 -1.04
N HIS A 226 3.03 1.89 -1.16
CA HIS A 226 2.78 2.83 -2.25
C HIS A 226 3.76 4.03 -2.21
N PRO A 227 4.32 4.49 -3.35
CA PRO A 227 5.30 5.58 -3.40
C PRO A 227 4.87 6.86 -2.67
N LEU A 228 3.59 7.25 -2.75
CA LEU A 228 3.07 8.42 -2.03
C LEU A 228 3.07 8.22 -0.51
N ASN A 229 2.76 7.03 -0.02
CA ASN A 229 2.79 6.72 1.42
C ASN A 229 4.23 6.75 1.94
N TYR A 230 5.17 6.24 1.17
CA TYR A 230 6.60 6.34 1.47
C TYR A 230 7.03 7.82 1.62
N VAL A 231 6.73 8.65 0.64
CA VAL A 231 7.03 10.08 0.67
C VAL A 231 6.30 10.76 1.84
N ALA A 232 5.03 10.42 2.07
CA ALA A 232 4.24 11.01 3.15
C ALA A 232 4.80 10.66 4.54
N SER A 233 5.31 9.45 4.75
CA SER A 233 5.93 9.07 6.02
C SER A 233 7.20 9.87 6.32
N LYS A 234 8.03 10.09 5.29
CA LYS A 234 9.23 10.93 5.41
C LYS A 234 8.87 12.40 5.65
N GLN A 235 7.85 12.91 4.95
CA GLN A 235 7.33 14.27 5.18
C GLN A 235 6.82 14.45 6.60
N LYS A 236 6.06 13.49 7.14
CA LYS A 236 5.52 13.56 8.50
C LYS A 236 6.64 13.71 9.53
N ARG A 237 7.70 12.92 9.43
CA ARG A 237 8.86 13.02 10.35
C ARG A 237 9.47 14.41 10.37
N VAL A 238 9.67 15.00 9.19
CA VAL A 238 10.22 16.36 9.09
C VAL A 238 9.22 17.39 9.64
N LEU A 239 7.95 17.27 9.27
CA LEU A 239 6.89 18.17 9.72
C LEU A 239 6.78 18.19 11.24
N ASP A 240 6.69 17.02 11.86
CA ASP A 240 6.58 16.89 13.33
C ASP A 240 7.79 17.54 14.03
N ALA A 241 8.99 17.33 13.49
CA ALA A 241 10.21 17.92 14.05
C ALA A 241 10.28 19.44 13.94
N ILE A 242 9.83 20.03 12.81
CA ILE A 242 9.87 21.51 12.63
C ILE A 242 8.70 22.22 13.28
N LEU A 243 7.58 21.55 13.54
CA LEU A 243 6.43 22.16 14.23
C LEU A 243 6.75 22.52 15.68
N VAL A 244 7.57 21.71 16.37
CA VAL A 244 7.94 21.96 17.77
C VAL A 244 8.57 23.35 17.97
N PRO A 245 9.67 23.73 17.30
CA PRO A 245 10.27 25.06 17.49
C PRO A 245 9.36 26.21 17.02
N ILE A 246 8.45 25.97 16.07
CA ILE A 246 7.47 26.96 15.64
C ILE A 246 6.44 27.19 16.76
N GLN A 247 5.84 26.13 17.29
CA GLN A 247 4.84 26.19 18.35
C GLN A 247 5.39 26.76 19.66
N ASN A 248 6.67 26.54 19.95
CA ASN A 248 7.34 27.12 21.12
C ASN A 248 7.51 28.64 21.02
N ARG A 249 7.39 29.23 19.82
CA ARG A 249 7.57 30.67 19.57
C ARG A 249 6.28 31.38 19.28
N ILE A 250 5.32 30.70 18.69
CA ILE A 250 4.07 31.25 18.20
C ILE A 250 2.94 30.34 18.64
N PRO A 251 2.01 30.78 19.49
CA PRO A 251 0.84 29.99 19.84
C PRO A 251 -0.03 29.79 18.59
N LEU A 252 -0.14 28.55 18.15
CA LEU A 252 -0.96 28.16 17.01
C LEU A 252 -2.24 27.49 17.52
N ASP A 253 -3.38 28.09 17.22
CA ASP A 253 -4.66 27.38 17.30
C ASP A 253 -4.77 26.30 16.21
N GLU A 254 -5.81 25.49 16.24
CA GLU A 254 -5.98 24.40 15.28
C GLU A 254 -6.18 24.88 13.83
N VAL A 255 -6.74 26.08 13.62
CA VAL A 255 -6.96 26.68 12.29
C VAL A 255 -5.62 27.10 11.69
N ASN A 256 -4.84 27.88 12.44
CA ASN A 256 -3.52 28.36 12.02
C ASN A 256 -2.52 27.22 11.86
N LYS A 257 -2.58 26.21 12.71
CA LYS A 257 -1.79 24.99 12.59
C LYS A 257 -2.13 24.20 11.32
N THR A 258 -3.41 24.05 11.01
CA THR A 258 -3.88 23.38 9.79
C THR A 258 -3.42 24.13 8.54
N GLU A 259 -3.52 25.46 8.52
CA GLU A 259 -3.08 26.28 7.39
C GLU A 259 -1.54 26.21 7.21
N LEU A 260 -0.79 26.23 8.31
CA LEU A 260 0.66 26.04 8.32
C LEU A 260 1.04 24.68 7.70
N GLN A 261 0.42 23.60 8.17
CA GLN A 261 0.67 22.24 7.65
C GLN A 261 0.32 22.14 6.17
N LYS A 262 -0.81 22.70 5.75
CA LYS A 262 -1.23 22.75 4.34
C LYS A 262 -0.21 23.47 3.45
N LYS A 263 0.28 24.63 3.89
CA LYS A 263 1.28 25.41 3.16
C LYS A 263 2.64 24.72 3.09
N LEU A 264 3.03 24.02 4.16
CA LEU A 264 4.29 23.28 4.22
C LEU A 264 4.31 22.01 3.35
N ARG A 265 3.16 21.47 2.99
CA ARG A 265 3.06 20.19 2.25
C ARG A 265 3.94 20.13 1.00
N LYS A 266 3.87 21.15 0.13
CA LYS A 266 4.63 21.18 -1.13
C LYS A 266 6.14 21.38 -0.91
N PRO A 267 6.60 22.33 -0.07
CA PRO A 267 8.02 22.42 0.29
C PRO A 267 8.58 21.14 0.89
N LEU A 268 7.84 20.47 1.79
CA LEU A 268 8.25 19.20 2.40
C LEU A 268 8.37 18.08 1.36
N GLU A 269 7.42 18.01 0.42
CA GLU A 269 7.49 17.04 -0.67
C GLU A 269 8.78 17.22 -1.51
N MET A 270 9.13 18.46 -1.81
CA MET A 270 10.35 18.77 -2.57
C MET A 270 11.61 18.41 -1.79
N LEU A 271 11.67 18.79 -0.50
CA LEU A 271 12.80 18.45 0.37
C LEU A 271 13.03 16.94 0.45
N VAL A 272 11.96 16.18 0.69
CA VAL A 272 12.03 14.72 0.80
C VAL A 272 12.46 14.06 -0.52
N LYS A 273 12.15 14.70 -1.66
CA LYS A 273 12.59 14.26 -3.00
C LYS A 273 14.00 14.72 -3.38
N GLY A 274 14.71 15.38 -2.50
CA GLY A 274 16.11 15.78 -2.70
C GLY A 274 16.34 17.25 -3.04
N ASP A 275 15.35 18.16 -2.82
CA ASP A 275 15.59 19.60 -2.95
C ASP A 275 16.58 20.08 -1.88
N ASP A 276 17.35 21.10 -2.21
CA ASP A 276 18.34 21.67 -1.30
C ASP A 276 17.66 22.29 -0.06
N VAL A 277 18.17 21.93 1.11
CA VAL A 277 17.74 22.48 2.40
C VAL A 277 17.79 24.01 2.42
N ARG A 278 18.78 24.61 1.71
CA ARG A 278 18.91 26.05 1.53
C ARG A 278 17.74 26.70 0.79
N ASN A 279 17.02 25.93 -0.01
CA ASN A 279 15.78 26.37 -0.66
C ASN A 279 14.55 26.12 0.21
N PHE A 280 14.60 25.13 1.07
CA PHE A 280 13.47 24.73 1.92
C PHE A 280 13.31 25.67 3.13
N VAL A 281 14.36 25.88 3.92
CA VAL A 281 14.26 26.61 5.19
C VAL A 281 13.74 28.05 5.03
N PRO A 282 14.20 28.86 4.04
CA PRO A 282 13.63 30.19 3.81
C PRO A 282 12.14 30.15 3.43
N LYS A 283 11.67 29.10 2.74
CA LYS A 283 10.24 28.93 2.44
C LYS A 283 9.43 28.67 3.70
N VAL A 284 9.97 27.84 4.64
CA VAL A 284 9.32 27.62 5.95
C VAL A 284 9.16 28.92 6.71
N VAL A 285 10.23 29.71 6.83
CA VAL A 285 10.19 31.01 7.52
C VAL A 285 9.13 31.94 6.92
N LYS A 286 9.08 32.07 5.59
CA LYS A 286 8.05 32.86 4.89
C LYS A 286 6.62 32.36 5.15
N ILE A 287 6.43 31.04 5.24
CA ILE A 287 5.11 30.46 5.56
C ILE A 287 4.73 30.78 7.01
N VAL A 288 5.68 30.76 7.94
CA VAL A 288 5.44 31.16 9.34
C VAL A 288 5.13 32.64 9.43
N GLU A 289 5.83 33.50 8.69
CA GLU A 289 5.50 34.94 8.59
C GLU A 289 4.07 35.17 8.08
N TYR A 290 3.64 34.40 7.09
CA TYR A 290 2.27 34.44 6.58
C TYR A 290 1.25 34.01 7.65
N VAL A 291 1.54 33.01 8.47
CA VAL A 291 0.66 32.60 9.59
C VAL A 291 0.57 33.71 10.63
N ILE A 292 1.67 34.39 10.96
CA ILE A 292 1.65 35.59 11.85
C ILE A 292 0.76 36.69 11.26
N TYR A 293 0.79 36.86 9.94
CA TYR A 293 -0.11 37.80 9.26
C TYR A 293 -1.58 37.39 9.40
N LEU A 294 -1.92 36.11 9.30
CA LEU A 294 -3.29 35.64 9.54
C LEU A 294 -3.74 35.89 10.99
N ILE A 295 -2.89 35.55 11.96
CA ILE A 295 -3.16 35.83 13.38
C ILE A 295 -3.44 37.32 13.59
N LYS A 296 -2.68 38.22 12.93
CA LYS A 296 -2.96 39.66 12.96
C LYS A 296 -4.33 39.99 12.37
N GLN A 297 -4.70 39.40 11.22
CA GLN A 297 -6.01 39.64 10.62
C GLN A 297 -7.16 39.13 11.51
N ASP A 298 -7.02 38.01 12.16
CA ASP A 298 -8.01 37.48 13.10
C ASP A 298 -8.18 38.45 14.30
N MET A 299 -7.08 39.00 14.82
CA MET A 299 -7.13 40.01 15.87
C MET A 299 -7.81 41.33 15.42
N GLU A 300 -7.72 41.66 14.14
CA GLU A 300 -8.38 42.87 13.55
C GLU A 300 -9.83 42.60 13.13
N SER A 301 -10.25 41.34 12.93
CA SER A 301 -11.59 40.99 12.41
C SER A 301 -12.72 41.07 13.44
N GLU A 302 -12.40 41.22 14.73
CA GLU A 302 -13.37 41.34 15.83
C GLU A 302 -13.90 42.79 16.02
N ASP A 303 -13.94 43.61 14.95
CA ASP A 303 -14.35 45.05 14.98
C ASP A 303 -13.59 45.90 16.03
N ARG A 304 -12.39 45.47 16.43
CA ARG A 304 -11.52 46.20 17.35
C ARG A 304 -10.21 46.61 16.68
N ASN A 305 -9.75 47.81 16.97
CA ASN A 305 -8.38 48.21 16.68
C ASN A 305 -7.42 47.41 17.57
N LEU A 306 -6.25 47.01 17.00
CA LEU A 306 -5.18 46.35 17.75
C LEU A 306 -4.79 47.20 18.98
N THR A 307 -4.77 46.57 20.15
CA THR A 307 -4.27 47.20 21.36
C THR A 307 -2.74 47.35 21.31
N PRO A 308 -2.13 48.26 22.10
CA PRO A 308 -0.68 48.34 22.22
C PRO A 308 -0.03 47.00 22.62
N GLU A 309 -0.73 46.17 23.39
CA GLU A 309 -0.32 44.82 23.82
C GLU A 309 -0.34 43.82 22.65
N ASP A 310 -1.38 43.88 21.81
CA ASP A 310 -1.46 43.05 20.58
C ASP A 310 -0.29 43.38 19.63
N VAL A 311 0.01 44.67 19.46
CA VAL A 311 1.12 45.12 18.61
C VAL A 311 2.46 44.66 19.16
N GLU A 312 2.67 44.69 20.46
CA GLU A 312 3.90 44.22 21.09
C GLU A 312 4.04 42.72 20.99
N THR A 313 2.95 41.97 21.17
CA THR A 313 2.89 40.53 20.98
C THR A 313 3.28 40.14 19.54
N LEU A 314 2.71 40.79 18.53
CA LEU A 314 3.03 40.54 17.12
C LEU A 314 4.49 40.90 16.78
N LYS A 315 5.04 41.94 17.40
CA LYS A 315 6.48 42.25 17.28
C LYS A 315 7.34 41.17 17.91
N GLY A 316 6.93 40.65 19.09
CA GLY A 316 7.59 39.52 19.76
C GLY A 316 7.64 38.27 18.86
N TYR A 317 6.53 37.93 18.21
CA TYR A 317 6.51 36.77 17.26
C TYR A 317 7.47 36.98 16.09
N ARG A 318 7.47 38.19 15.46
CA ARG A 318 8.41 38.49 14.36
C ARG A 318 9.88 38.46 14.81
N GLN A 319 10.15 38.95 16.04
CA GLN A 319 11.51 38.93 16.58
C GLN A 319 11.98 37.50 16.89
N SER A 320 11.07 36.62 17.32
CA SER A 320 11.37 35.21 17.60
C SER A 320 11.73 34.41 16.37
N LEU A 321 11.37 34.87 15.15
CA LEU A 321 11.78 34.22 13.90
C LEU A 321 13.29 34.25 13.63
N LYS A 322 14.02 35.22 14.22
CA LYS A 322 15.47 35.38 13.99
C LYS A 322 16.30 34.18 14.39
N GLY A 323 15.85 33.36 15.35
CA GLY A 323 16.50 32.11 15.75
C GLY A 323 15.94 30.86 15.09
N LEU A 324 14.73 30.96 14.56
CA LEU A 324 13.98 29.82 14.01
C LEU A 324 14.66 29.20 12.78
N GLU A 325 15.16 30.04 11.88
CA GLU A 325 15.87 29.60 10.68
C GLU A 325 17.07 28.69 11.02
N LYS A 326 17.92 29.15 11.96
CA LYS A 326 19.08 28.38 12.43
C LYS A 326 18.68 27.05 13.06
N GLU A 327 17.63 27.06 13.86
CA GLU A 327 17.13 25.88 14.55
C GLU A 327 16.54 24.87 13.55
N ILE A 328 15.78 25.33 12.56
CA ILE A 328 15.26 24.46 11.49
C ILE A 328 16.41 23.85 10.68
N TYR A 329 17.46 24.62 10.35
CA TYR A 329 18.65 24.04 9.71
C TYR A 329 19.27 22.93 10.54
N ALA A 330 19.47 23.14 11.86
CA ALA A 330 20.04 22.16 12.76
C ALA A 330 19.17 20.89 12.89
N ILE A 331 17.84 21.05 12.96
CA ILE A 331 16.88 19.93 12.97
C ILE A 331 16.97 19.13 11.68
N ILE A 332 16.91 19.81 10.52
CA ILE A 332 16.98 19.13 9.23
C ILE A 332 18.31 18.38 9.07
N ASP A 333 19.42 18.99 9.46
CA ASP A 333 20.73 18.35 9.42
C ASP A 333 20.80 17.12 10.36
N SER A 334 20.21 17.20 11.54
CA SER A 334 20.12 16.06 12.46
C SER A 334 19.25 14.91 11.96
N LEU A 335 18.27 15.23 11.12
CA LEU A 335 17.38 14.25 10.47
C LEU A 335 17.91 13.75 9.12
N LYS A 336 19.06 14.30 8.65
CA LYS A 336 19.65 13.89 7.38
C LYS A 336 19.88 12.38 7.35
N GLY A 337 19.46 11.73 6.28
CA GLY A 337 19.43 10.27 6.17
C GLY A 337 18.14 9.60 6.69
N THR A 338 17.34 10.28 7.54
CA THR A 338 16.05 9.75 7.99
C THR A 338 14.87 10.23 7.14
N TYR A 339 14.98 11.44 6.54
CA TYR A 339 13.95 11.99 5.66
C TYR A 339 14.32 11.89 4.18
N GLU A 340 15.59 11.73 3.84
CA GLU A 340 16.01 11.52 2.45
C GLU A 340 15.32 10.28 1.88
N VAL A 341 14.81 10.41 0.66
CA VAL A 341 14.24 9.29 -0.08
C VAL A 341 15.41 8.43 -0.53
N THR A 342 15.82 7.47 0.30
CA THR A 342 16.89 6.53 -0.04
C THR A 342 16.47 5.56 -1.13
N ARG A 343 15.15 5.42 -1.36
CA ARG A 343 14.55 4.47 -2.32
C ARG A 343 15.03 3.04 -2.12
N ASP A 344 15.68 2.79 -0.97
CA ASP A 344 16.18 1.47 -0.60
C ASP A 344 15.02 0.62 -0.08
N VAL A 345 14.60 -0.33 -0.89
CA VAL A 345 13.53 -1.28 -0.56
C VAL A 345 13.78 -2.04 0.75
N ARG A 346 15.03 -2.16 1.19
CA ARG A 346 15.41 -2.86 2.43
C ARG A 346 15.02 -2.11 3.71
N GLU A 347 14.61 -0.85 3.59
CA GLU A 347 13.96 -0.16 4.71
C GLU A 347 12.65 -0.86 5.12
N TYR A 348 11.97 -1.51 4.16
CA TYR A 348 10.67 -2.16 4.32
C TYR A 348 10.73 -3.68 4.12
N ALA A 349 11.73 -4.20 3.43
CA ALA A 349 11.88 -5.61 3.11
C ALA A 349 13.36 -6.01 3.21
N LYS A 350 13.80 -6.35 4.42
CA LYS A 350 15.21 -6.65 4.75
C LYS A 350 15.78 -7.87 4.00
N ASN A 351 14.93 -8.79 3.58
CA ASN A 351 15.28 -10.00 2.85
C ASN A 351 15.62 -9.78 1.37
N ILE A 352 15.45 -8.55 0.87
CA ILE A 352 15.79 -8.20 -0.51
C ILE A 352 17.31 -8.06 -0.67
N PRO A 353 17.93 -8.72 -1.70
CA PRO A 353 19.35 -8.57 -1.98
C PRO A 353 19.76 -7.12 -2.26
N GLN A 354 20.97 -6.74 -1.83
CA GLN A 354 21.55 -5.43 -2.11
C GLN A 354 21.49 -5.09 -3.60
N SER A 355 21.84 -6.06 -4.45
CA SER A 355 21.86 -5.89 -5.90
C SER A 355 20.51 -5.52 -6.49
N LEU A 356 19.38 -6.06 -5.98
CA LEU A 356 18.04 -5.64 -6.40
C LEU A 356 17.69 -4.25 -5.87
N ALA A 357 18.08 -3.95 -4.63
CA ALA A 357 17.91 -2.61 -4.07
C ALA A 357 18.64 -1.55 -4.93
N ASP A 358 19.89 -1.82 -5.33
CA ASP A 358 20.69 -0.93 -6.18
C ASP A 358 20.04 -0.71 -7.56
N VAL A 359 19.45 -1.77 -8.14
CA VAL A 359 18.71 -1.65 -9.41
C VAL A 359 17.50 -0.72 -9.24
N ILE A 360 16.73 -0.86 -8.16
CA ILE A 360 15.57 0.01 -7.91
C ILE A 360 16.00 1.45 -7.64
N ILE A 361 17.06 1.65 -6.85
CA ILE A 361 17.62 2.98 -6.60
C ILE A 361 18.04 3.63 -7.92
N LYS A 362 18.84 2.95 -8.75
CA LYS A 362 19.29 3.46 -10.05
C LYS A 362 18.12 3.76 -10.98
N ALA A 363 17.10 2.89 -11.05
CA ALA A 363 15.94 3.12 -11.90
C ALA A 363 15.14 4.36 -11.46
N THR A 364 15.11 4.66 -10.15
CA THR A 364 14.33 5.78 -9.58
C THR A 364 15.15 7.05 -9.39
N GLU A 365 16.37 7.16 -9.96
CA GLU A 365 17.17 8.38 -9.87
C GLU A 365 16.40 9.59 -10.44
N PRO A 366 16.44 10.76 -9.77
CA PRO A 366 15.72 11.95 -10.22
C PRO A 366 16.18 12.47 -11.56
N GLU A 367 17.50 12.39 -11.82
CA GLU A 367 18.10 12.88 -13.06
C GLU A 367 18.22 11.76 -14.10
N LEU A 368 18.00 12.10 -15.36
CA LEU A 368 17.95 11.12 -16.46
C LEU A 368 19.31 10.42 -16.68
N GLU A 369 20.39 11.16 -16.50
CA GLU A 369 21.77 10.70 -16.73
C GLU A 369 22.21 9.64 -15.70
N ASP A 370 21.64 9.69 -14.50
CA ASP A 370 21.99 8.77 -13.40
C ASP A 370 21.19 7.47 -13.44
N ARG A 371 20.15 7.39 -14.30
CA ARG A 371 19.31 6.21 -14.50
C ARG A 371 19.97 5.17 -15.41
N PHE A 372 19.30 4.05 -15.58
CA PHE A 372 19.52 3.19 -16.74
C PHE A 372 19.20 3.96 -18.02
N GLN A 373 20.07 3.86 -19.00
CA GLN A 373 19.94 4.64 -20.23
C GLN A 373 18.97 3.99 -21.24
N SER A 374 18.68 2.73 -21.07
CA SER A 374 17.62 2.02 -21.81
C SER A 374 16.95 0.95 -20.96
N ILE A 375 15.81 0.47 -21.42
CA ILE A 375 15.11 -0.62 -20.76
C ILE A 375 15.88 -1.95 -20.87
N GLU A 376 16.66 -2.12 -21.93
CA GLU A 376 17.54 -3.27 -22.14
C GLU A 376 18.66 -3.29 -21.09
N GLU A 377 19.25 -2.13 -20.75
CA GLU A 377 20.24 -2.03 -19.66
C GLU A 377 19.63 -2.45 -18.32
N LEU A 378 18.41 -1.99 -18.00
CA LEU A 378 17.67 -2.42 -16.81
C LEU A 378 17.39 -3.93 -16.84
N GLN A 379 16.95 -4.46 -17.97
CA GLN A 379 16.67 -5.89 -18.12
C GLN A 379 17.93 -6.74 -17.91
N LEU A 380 19.07 -6.36 -18.48
CA LEU A 380 20.34 -7.03 -18.25
C LEU A 380 20.75 -7.02 -16.77
N ALA A 381 20.58 -5.88 -16.09
CA ALA A 381 20.84 -5.80 -14.65
C ALA A 381 19.98 -6.77 -13.83
N LEU A 382 18.70 -6.92 -14.20
CA LEU A 382 17.78 -7.89 -13.56
C LEU A 382 18.12 -9.35 -13.91
N GLU A 383 18.66 -9.64 -15.11
CA GLU A 383 19.10 -10.99 -15.50
C GLU A 383 20.39 -11.39 -14.79
N ASP A 384 21.28 -10.43 -14.53
CA ASP A 384 22.51 -10.69 -13.77
C ASP A 384 22.24 -11.05 -12.31
N LEU A 385 21.15 -10.54 -11.70
CA LEU A 385 20.68 -10.99 -10.40
C LEU A 385 20.39 -12.49 -10.39
N ASP A 386 19.72 -13.01 -11.41
CA ASP A 386 19.45 -14.45 -11.55
C ASP A 386 20.72 -15.29 -11.68
N LYS A 387 21.75 -14.76 -12.37
CA LYS A 387 23.04 -15.46 -12.54
C LYS A 387 23.78 -15.58 -11.21
N VAL A 388 23.77 -14.54 -10.39
CA VAL A 388 24.38 -14.53 -9.06
C VAL A 388 23.63 -15.54 -8.16
N GLU A 389 22.31 -15.55 -8.19
CA GLU A 389 21.48 -16.46 -7.40
C GLU A 389 21.59 -17.92 -7.93
N MET A 390 21.58 -18.11 -9.25
CA MET A 390 21.85 -19.43 -9.85
C MET A 390 23.28 -19.91 -9.58
N GLY A 391 24.26 -19.01 -9.55
CA GLY A 391 25.63 -19.31 -9.16
C GLY A 391 25.70 -19.82 -7.73
N TYR A 392 25.00 -19.17 -6.80
CA TYR A 392 24.90 -19.59 -5.41
C TYR A 392 24.14 -20.91 -5.27
N ASN A 393 23.00 -21.05 -5.93
CA ASN A 393 22.23 -22.30 -5.97
C ASN A 393 22.97 -23.43 -6.69
N LYS A 394 23.79 -23.12 -7.71
CA LYS A 394 24.65 -24.10 -8.39
C LYS A 394 25.84 -24.51 -7.50
N MET A 395 26.37 -23.61 -6.68
CA MET A 395 27.36 -23.94 -5.64
C MET A 395 26.75 -24.81 -4.53
N LEU A 396 25.55 -24.47 -4.06
CA LEU A 396 24.80 -25.30 -3.11
C LEU A 396 24.48 -26.67 -3.71
N ARG A 397 23.96 -26.73 -4.96
CA ARG A 397 23.72 -28.01 -5.66
C ARG A 397 25.03 -28.79 -5.88
N LYS A 398 26.15 -28.13 -6.19
CA LYS A 398 27.45 -28.80 -6.28
C LYS A 398 27.93 -29.34 -4.93
N ARG A 399 27.67 -28.64 -3.82
CA ARG A 399 27.94 -29.15 -2.46
C ARG A 399 27.03 -30.31 -2.11
N VAL A 400 25.73 -30.19 -2.36
CA VAL A 400 24.74 -31.26 -2.17
C VAL A 400 25.05 -32.46 -3.09
N ASN A 401 25.34 -32.21 -4.38
CA ASN A 401 25.69 -33.28 -5.31
C ASN A 401 27.02 -33.98 -4.94
N ARG A 402 28.01 -33.29 -4.37
CA ARG A 402 29.22 -33.93 -3.80
C ARG A 402 28.88 -34.84 -2.62
N VAL A 403 27.98 -34.43 -1.76
CA VAL A 403 27.51 -35.24 -0.63
C VAL A 403 26.66 -36.42 -1.17
N VAL A 404 25.81 -36.18 -2.17
CA VAL A 404 24.99 -37.21 -2.82
C VAL A 404 25.86 -38.17 -3.65
N THR A 405 26.89 -37.68 -4.35
CA THR A 405 27.79 -38.56 -5.15
C THR A 405 28.64 -39.43 -4.24
N LEU A 406 29.05 -38.93 -3.07
CA LEU A 406 29.70 -39.77 -2.05
C LEU A 406 28.73 -40.77 -1.41
N GLY A 407 27.41 -40.44 -1.36
CA GLY A 407 26.34 -41.36 -0.95
C GLY A 407 25.98 -42.42 -2.02
N VAL A 408 25.99 -42.02 -3.31
CA VAL A 408 25.63 -42.93 -4.42
C VAL A 408 26.70 -43.98 -4.72
N VAL A 409 27.97 -43.68 -4.46
CA VAL A 409 29.06 -44.70 -4.52
C VAL A 409 28.91 -45.73 -3.39
N GLY A 410 28.26 -45.37 -2.27
CA GLY A 410 27.90 -46.32 -1.19
C GLY A 410 26.63 -47.14 -1.47
N VAL A 411 25.75 -46.67 -2.33
CA VAL A 411 24.44 -47.30 -2.63
C VAL A 411 24.50 -48.26 -3.83
N GLY A 412 25.60 -48.27 -4.60
CA GLY A 412 25.81 -49.23 -5.70
C GLY A 412 25.85 -50.73 -5.31
N LEU A 413 25.71 -51.04 -4.02
CA LEU A 413 25.78 -52.41 -3.48
C LEU A 413 24.51 -52.93 -2.79
N CYS A 414 23.37 -52.15 -2.81
CA CYS A 414 22.13 -52.59 -2.14
C CYS A 414 20.88 -52.47 -3.02
N LEU A 415 20.94 -53.10 -4.22
CA LEU A 415 19.74 -53.38 -5.01
C LEU A 415 19.20 -54.79 -4.70
N VAL A 416 18.58 -54.97 -3.54
CA VAL A 416 17.50 -55.94 -3.29
C VAL A 416 16.74 -55.54 -2.03
N SER A 417 15.61 -54.88 -2.14
CA SER A 417 14.40 -55.12 -1.34
C SER A 417 13.43 -53.93 -1.35
N ILE A 418 12.19 -54.18 -1.60
CA ILE A 418 11.02 -53.26 -1.51
C ILE A 418 10.74 -52.82 -0.04
N ALA A 419 11.35 -53.46 0.93
CA ALA A 419 11.24 -53.15 2.35
C ALA A 419 11.84 -51.79 2.80
N PRO A 420 12.89 -51.19 2.18
CA PRO A 420 13.41 -49.89 2.57
C PRO A 420 12.48 -48.70 2.22
N TYR A 421 11.65 -48.81 1.19
CA TYR A 421 10.78 -47.70 0.78
C TYR A 421 9.64 -47.48 1.79
N MET A 422 9.02 -48.53 2.29
CA MET A 422 8.01 -48.41 3.37
C MET A 422 8.62 -47.97 4.71
N SER A 423 9.86 -48.38 4.98
CA SER A 423 10.61 -47.97 6.17
C SER A 423 11.03 -46.49 6.10
N TYR A 424 11.32 -45.98 4.90
CA TYR A 424 11.68 -44.56 4.68
C TYR A 424 10.48 -43.63 4.87
N GLU A 425 9.31 -43.94 4.29
CA GLU A 425 8.08 -43.17 4.53
C GLU A 425 7.66 -43.19 6.00
N GLN A 426 7.84 -44.35 6.65
CA GLN A 426 7.54 -44.46 8.07
C GLN A 426 8.57 -43.74 8.93
N GLY A 427 9.84 -43.67 8.48
CA GLY A 427 10.90 -42.89 9.09
C GLY A 427 10.62 -41.36 8.99
N LEU A 428 10.19 -40.91 7.83
CA LEU A 428 9.82 -39.49 7.63
C LEU A 428 8.59 -39.09 8.48
N LYS A 429 7.57 -39.94 8.55
CA LYS A 429 6.41 -39.73 9.43
C LYS A 429 6.81 -39.72 10.90
N ASN A 430 7.67 -40.64 11.32
CA ASN A 430 8.18 -40.69 12.68
C ASN A 430 9.03 -39.44 13.00
N GLN A 431 9.88 -38.98 12.07
CA GLN A 431 10.71 -37.79 12.24
C GLN A 431 9.84 -36.53 12.35
N TYR A 432 8.80 -36.42 11.52
CA TYR A 432 7.80 -35.33 11.63
C TYR A 432 7.09 -35.38 12.99
N GLN A 433 6.60 -36.54 13.42
CA GLN A 433 5.93 -36.68 14.72
C GLN A 433 6.85 -36.36 15.90
N VAL A 434 8.15 -36.70 15.79
CA VAL A 434 9.14 -36.33 16.81
C VAL A 434 9.35 -34.81 16.84
N LEU A 435 9.43 -34.14 15.68
CA LEU A 435 9.54 -32.68 15.62
C LEU A 435 8.31 -32.01 16.23
N VAL A 436 7.11 -32.45 15.88
CA VAL A 436 5.84 -31.95 16.44
C VAL A 436 5.79 -32.19 17.94
N ALA A 437 6.14 -33.39 18.41
CA ALA A 437 6.14 -33.71 19.85
C ALA A 437 7.15 -32.87 20.64
N ASN A 438 8.33 -32.63 20.07
CA ASN A 438 9.35 -31.77 20.68
C ASN A 438 8.86 -30.32 20.75
N ALA A 439 8.34 -29.76 19.66
CA ALA A 439 7.80 -28.41 19.61
C ALA A 439 6.61 -28.23 20.58
N SER A 440 5.70 -29.19 20.63
CA SER A 440 4.56 -29.16 21.57
C SER A 440 5.00 -29.28 23.03
N LYS A 441 6.13 -29.93 23.31
CA LYS A 441 6.68 -30.09 24.67
C LYS A 441 7.47 -28.87 25.10
N SER A 442 8.29 -28.28 24.21
CA SER A 442 9.07 -27.09 24.50
C SER A 442 8.19 -25.84 24.57
N GLY A 443 7.17 -25.74 23.70
CA GLY A 443 6.39 -24.53 23.48
C GLY A 443 7.18 -23.41 22.81
N GLU A 444 8.42 -23.68 22.37
CA GLU A 444 9.35 -22.67 21.87
C GLU A 444 9.06 -22.33 20.40
N PHE A 445 9.08 -21.04 20.09
CA PHE A 445 8.92 -20.51 18.72
C PHE A 445 9.87 -21.20 17.72
N SER A 446 11.15 -21.32 18.07
CA SER A 446 12.19 -21.89 17.22
C SER A 446 11.97 -23.37 16.86
N ASP A 447 11.29 -24.14 17.70
CA ASP A 447 11.03 -25.54 17.45
C ASP A 447 9.84 -25.72 16.49
N TYR A 448 8.82 -24.87 16.58
CA TYR A 448 7.73 -24.85 15.60
C TYR A 448 8.19 -24.40 14.21
N LEU A 449 9.16 -23.49 14.09
CA LEU A 449 9.77 -23.15 12.79
C LEU A 449 10.32 -24.40 12.08
N LYS A 450 11.03 -25.26 12.80
CA LYS A 450 11.58 -26.51 12.23
C LYS A 450 10.48 -27.46 11.74
N VAL A 451 9.33 -27.50 12.43
CA VAL A 451 8.18 -28.32 12.00
C VAL A 451 7.60 -27.79 10.70
N ILE A 452 7.43 -26.45 10.58
CA ILE A 452 6.92 -25.80 9.39
C ILE A 452 7.87 -25.97 8.20
N GLU A 453 9.18 -25.77 8.41
CA GLU A 453 10.19 -26.03 7.36
C GLU A 453 10.11 -27.46 6.82
N TYR A 454 9.82 -28.44 7.69
CA TYR A 454 9.67 -29.82 7.31
C TYR A 454 8.36 -30.11 6.57
N SER A 455 7.25 -29.49 6.99
CA SER A 455 5.91 -29.66 6.37
C SER A 455 5.14 -28.35 6.28
N PRO A 456 5.46 -27.48 5.29
CA PRO A 456 4.85 -26.14 5.18
C PRO A 456 3.34 -26.13 4.91
N LYS A 457 2.77 -27.28 4.49
CA LYS A 457 1.34 -27.42 4.20
C LYS A 457 0.48 -27.75 5.42
N ASP A 458 1.11 -28.14 6.52
CA ASP A 458 0.42 -28.45 7.76
C ASP A 458 0.12 -27.17 8.53
N ILE A 459 -1.16 -26.94 8.83
CA ILE A 459 -1.61 -25.68 9.44
C ILE A 459 -1.40 -25.64 10.96
N ASP A 460 -1.38 -26.80 11.64
CA ASP A 460 -1.31 -26.88 13.10
C ASP A 460 -0.03 -26.27 13.70
N PRO A 461 1.17 -26.46 13.11
CA PRO A 461 2.39 -25.84 13.63
C PRO A 461 2.39 -24.30 13.63
N TYR A 462 1.61 -23.67 12.71
CA TYR A 462 1.47 -22.22 12.69
C TYR A 462 0.68 -21.71 13.91
N PHE A 463 -0.31 -22.46 14.39
CA PHE A 463 -0.96 -22.15 15.65
C PHE A 463 -0.01 -22.30 16.83
N GLY A 464 0.87 -23.30 16.79
CA GLY A 464 1.91 -23.47 17.81
C GLY A 464 2.84 -22.27 17.93
N ILE A 465 3.29 -21.70 16.80
CA ILE A 465 4.06 -20.45 16.78
C ILE A 465 3.25 -19.29 17.38
N ILE A 466 2.00 -19.16 16.99
CA ILE A 466 1.11 -18.12 17.49
C ILE A 466 0.94 -18.23 19.02
N ASP A 467 0.79 -19.43 19.51
CA ASP A 467 0.65 -19.67 20.96
C ASP A 467 1.95 -19.42 21.72
N ALA A 468 3.11 -19.74 21.14
CA ALA A 468 4.43 -19.42 21.72
C ALA A 468 4.61 -17.90 21.86
N ILE A 469 4.32 -17.12 20.81
CA ILE A 469 4.38 -15.66 20.85
C ILE A 469 3.41 -15.08 21.91
N LYS A 470 2.20 -15.64 22.02
CA LYS A 470 1.23 -15.18 23.03
C LYS A 470 1.70 -15.44 24.45
N GLN A 471 2.46 -16.51 24.70
CA GLN A 471 3.03 -16.81 26.01
C GLN A 471 4.15 -15.85 26.38
N ASP A 472 4.98 -15.46 25.41
CA ASP A 472 6.03 -14.46 25.60
C ASP A 472 5.47 -13.03 25.76
N GLY A 473 4.27 -12.77 25.22
CA GLY A 473 3.54 -11.51 25.37
C GLY A 473 4.00 -10.39 24.44
N VAL A 474 5.00 -10.62 23.59
CA VAL A 474 5.53 -9.66 22.62
C VAL A 474 5.76 -10.36 21.28
N PHE A 475 5.30 -9.77 20.19
CA PHE A 475 5.64 -10.20 18.85
C PHE A 475 6.73 -9.29 18.30
N THR A 476 7.97 -9.78 18.27
CA THR A 476 9.13 -8.99 17.85
C THR A 476 9.24 -8.91 16.34
N LYS A 477 9.99 -7.92 15.84
CA LYS A 477 10.24 -7.77 14.39
C LYS A 477 11.07 -8.92 13.80
N GLU A 478 11.90 -9.55 14.63
CA GLU A 478 12.68 -10.73 14.23
C GLU A 478 11.79 -11.95 14.06
N GLU A 479 10.89 -12.18 14.99
CA GLU A 479 9.90 -13.26 14.93
C GLU A 479 8.92 -13.05 13.77
N GLU A 480 8.45 -11.82 13.55
CA GLU A 480 7.64 -11.47 12.40
C GLU A 480 8.32 -11.87 11.09
N THR A 481 9.59 -11.50 10.93
CA THR A 481 10.34 -11.80 9.72
C THR A 481 10.45 -13.30 9.50
N GLN A 482 10.84 -14.06 10.53
CA GLN A 482 10.97 -15.52 10.45
C GLN A 482 9.62 -16.21 10.20
N PHE A 483 8.58 -15.73 10.85
CA PHE A 483 7.22 -16.27 10.68
C PHE A 483 6.70 -16.01 9.26
N LEU A 484 6.85 -14.79 8.74
CA LEU A 484 6.41 -14.42 7.39
C LEU A 484 7.20 -15.12 6.28
N ASP A 485 8.49 -15.38 6.49
CA ASP A 485 9.33 -16.11 5.54
C ASP A 485 8.82 -17.54 5.30
N LEU A 486 8.16 -18.14 6.29
CA LEU A 486 7.54 -19.46 6.18
C LEU A 486 6.06 -19.39 5.77
N LEU A 487 5.32 -18.43 6.32
CA LEU A 487 3.89 -18.29 6.08
C LEU A 487 3.58 -17.86 4.63
N ASN A 488 4.26 -16.83 4.13
CA ASN A 488 3.98 -16.27 2.81
C ASN A 488 4.14 -17.27 1.65
N PRO A 489 5.21 -18.08 1.58
CA PRO A 489 5.34 -19.10 0.55
C PRO A 489 4.26 -20.20 0.63
N SER A 490 3.73 -20.41 1.84
CA SER A 490 2.78 -21.49 2.15
C SER A 490 1.32 -21.06 2.04
N LEU A 491 1.01 -19.75 1.98
CA LEU A 491 -0.35 -19.22 2.00
C LEU A 491 -1.28 -19.89 0.98
N SER A 492 -0.85 -20.08 -0.25
CA SER A 492 -1.68 -20.70 -1.30
C SER A 492 -2.05 -22.17 -1.03
N LEU A 493 -1.29 -22.83 -0.16
CA LEU A 493 -1.57 -24.20 0.31
C LEU A 493 -2.49 -24.16 1.53
N LEU A 494 -2.22 -23.24 2.45
CA LEU A 494 -2.97 -23.06 3.70
C LEU A 494 -4.38 -22.50 3.45
N GLU A 495 -4.58 -21.64 2.45
CA GLU A 495 -5.90 -21.12 2.02
C GLU A 495 -6.90 -22.25 1.66
N LYS A 496 -6.42 -23.43 1.33
CA LYS A 496 -7.26 -24.61 1.04
C LYS A 496 -7.69 -25.35 2.30
N SER A 497 -7.09 -25.05 3.44
CA SER A 497 -7.45 -25.66 4.72
C SER A 497 -8.77 -25.12 5.22
N PRO A 498 -9.68 -25.96 5.76
CA PRO A 498 -10.91 -25.48 6.40
C PRO A 498 -10.66 -24.60 7.63
N ARG A 499 -9.44 -24.66 8.20
CA ARG A 499 -9.02 -23.85 9.35
C ARG A 499 -8.28 -22.57 8.95
N PHE A 500 -8.23 -22.22 7.67
CA PHE A 500 -7.49 -21.02 7.21
C PHE A 500 -8.07 -19.72 7.81
N LYS A 501 -9.39 -19.59 7.91
CA LYS A 501 -10.00 -18.41 8.53
C LYS A 501 -9.66 -18.26 10.01
N GLU A 502 -9.54 -19.37 10.72
CA GLU A 502 -9.06 -19.41 12.10
C GLU A 502 -7.61 -18.92 12.18
N LEU A 503 -6.74 -19.44 11.31
CA LEU A 503 -5.34 -18.98 11.22
C LEU A 503 -5.25 -17.49 10.91
N ALA A 504 -5.98 -17.03 9.90
CA ALA A 504 -6.01 -15.61 9.54
C ALA A 504 -6.46 -14.73 10.71
N PHE A 505 -7.45 -15.18 11.47
CA PHE A 505 -7.91 -14.48 12.68
C PHE A 505 -6.81 -14.41 13.75
N GLU A 506 -6.16 -15.52 14.03
CA GLU A 506 -5.12 -15.57 15.04
C GLU A 506 -3.85 -14.78 14.64
N VAL A 507 -3.48 -14.79 13.37
CA VAL A 507 -2.41 -13.92 12.84
C VAL A 507 -2.81 -12.44 12.95
N GLY A 508 -4.03 -12.09 12.61
CA GLY A 508 -4.55 -10.73 12.80
C GLY A 508 -4.45 -10.29 14.26
N ARG A 509 -4.76 -11.19 15.21
CA ARG A 509 -4.62 -10.92 16.65
C ARG A 509 -3.18 -10.74 17.11
N LEU A 510 -2.22 -11.47 16.53
CA LEU A 510 -0.80 -11.24 16.83
C LEU A 510 -0.40 -9.80 16.51
N TYR A 511 -0.70 -9.33 15.32
CA TYR A 511 -0.40 -7.95 14.92
C TYR A 511 -1.16 -6.92 15.75
N TRP A 512 -2.41 -7.17 16.07
CA TRP A 512 -3.25 -6.22 16.81
C TRP A 512 -2.88 -6.10 18.28
N LEU A 513 -2.58 -7.23 18.94
CA LEU A 513 -2.46 -7.29 20.39
C LEU A 513 -1.00 -7.33 20.88
N TYR A 514 -0.07 -7.91 20.09
CA TYR A 514 1.26 -8.25 20.55
C TYR A 514 2.38 -7.56 19.76
N TYR A 515 2.09 -7.04 18.56
CA TYR A 515 3.06 -6.33 17.74
C TYR A 515 3.06 -4.83 18.05
N ASN A 516 4.25 -4.26 18.32
CA ASN A 516 4.39 -2.86 18.72
C ASN A 516 5.02 -2.02 17.60
N ASP A 517 4.26 -1.77 16.54
CA ASP A 517 4.65 -0.94 15.40
C ASP A 517 3.46 -0.11 14.91
N ASP A 518 3.71 1.08 14.39
CA ASP A 518 2.66 1.98 13.87
C ASP A 518 1.83 1.37 12.73
N SER A 519 2.41 0.39 12.01
CA SER A 519 1.74 -0.35 10.92
C SER A 519 0.91 -1.54 11.39
N SER A 520 0.99 -1.91 12.68
CA SER A 520 0.38 -3.13 13.24
C SER A 520 -1.11 -3.23 12.96
N GLN A 521 -1.85 -2.14 13.12
CA GLN A 521 -3.31 -2.11 12.89
C GLN A 521 -3.67 -2.30 11.41
N GLU A 522 -2.89 -1.73 10.49
CA GLU A 522 -3.13 -1.89 9.05
C GLU A 522 -2.87 -3.33 8.61
N ILE A 523 -1.79 -3.95 9.10
CA ILE A 523 -1.47 -5.35 8.81
C ILE A 523 -2.54 -6.28 9.41
N ALA A 524 -2.89 -6.07 10.66
CA ALA A 524 -3.95 -6.84 11.34
C ALA A 524 -5.29 -6.77 10.59
N SER A 525 -5.67 -5.57 10.12
CA SER A 525 -6.91 -5.35 9.37
C SER A 525 -7.00 -6.18 8.10
N ARG A 526 -5.86 -6.41 7.41
CA ARG A 526 -5.81 -7.26 6.22
C ARG A 526 -6.13 -8.71 6.56
N TRP A 527 -5.52 -9.24 7.62
CA TRP A 527 -5.76 -10.59 8.10
C TRP A 527 -7.19 -10.80 8.62
N PHE A 528 -7.76 -9.82 9.31
CA PHE A 528 -9.15 -9.89 9.76
C PHE A 528 -10.16 -9.90 8.60
N LYS A 529 -9.86 -9.27 7.46
CA LYS A 529 -10.67 -9.39 6.24
C LYS A 529 -10.72 -10.84 5.72
N ASP A 530 -9.59 -11.53 5.76
CA ASP A 530 -9.50 -12.93 5.34
C ASP A 530 -10.19 -13.87 6.35
N ALA A 531 -10.23 -13.47 7.61
CA ALA A 531 -10.93 -14.17 8.69
C ALA A 531 -12.44 -13.90 8.76
N LYS A 532 -12.99 -13.02 7.92
CA LYS A 532 -14.38 -12.60 7.97
C LYS A 532 -15.36 -13.78 7.95
N GLY A 533 -16.31 -13.76 8.91
CA GLY A 533 -17.28 -14.84 9.10
C GLY A 533 -16.71 -16.06 9.83
N TYR A 534 -15.52 -15.97 10.44
CA TYR A 534 -15.01 -17.00 11.34
C TYR A 534 -15.67 -16.90 12.74
N SER A 535 -15.78 -15.68 13.27
CA SER A 535 -16.41 -15.40 14.56
C SER A 535 -16.88 -13.95 14.63
N ASP A 536 -17.82 -13.64 15.54
CA ASP A 536 -18.30 -12.27 15.77
C ASP A 536 -17.13 -11.32 16.11
N LEU A 537 -16.15 -11.80 16.86
CA LEU A 537 -14.94 -11.01 17.20
C LEU A 537 -14.08 -10.71 15.97
N ALA A 538 -13.95 -11.64 15.03
CA ALA A 538 -13.24 -11.41 13.77
C ALA A 538 -13.92 -10.33 12.93
N ASP A 539 -15.25 -10.35 12.88
CA ASP A 539 -16.04 -9.36 12.14
C ASP A 539 -15.94 -7.96 12.77
N VAL A 540 -15.92 -7.88 14.12
CA VAL A 540 -15.69 -6.61 14.84
C VAL A 540 -14.30 -6.04 14.53
N TYR A 541 -13.24 -6.84 14.61
CA TYR A 541 -11.89 -6.38 14.29
C TYR A 541 -11.72 -5.98 12.83
N ALA A 542 -12.31 -6.74 11.91
CA ALA A 542 -12.32 -6.37 10.49
C ALA A 542 -13.00 -5.01 10.28
N SER A 543 -14.10 -4.75 10.98
CA SER A 543 -14.81 -3.47 10.94
C SER A 543 -13.99 -2.33 11.55
N ILE A 544 -13.36 -2.53 12.72
CA ILE A 544 -12.49 -1.51 13.32
C ILE A 544 -11.39 -1.07 12.33
N GLY A 545 -10.73 -2.01 11.68
CA GLY A 545 -9.65 -1.73 10.75
C GLY A 545 -10.10 -1.08 9.43
N SER A 546 -11.30 -1.38 8.94
CA SER A 546 -11.82 -0.81 7.69
C SER A 546 -12.55 0.53 7.90
N PHE A 547 -13.08 0.79 9.10
CA PHE A 547 -13.95 1.92 9.38
C PHE A 547 -13.40 3.29 8.95
N PRO A 548 -12.12 3.67 9.21
CA PRO A 548 -11.60 4.96 8.78
C PRO A 548 -11.65 5.15 7.26
N THR A 549 -11.40 4.08 6.51
CA THR A 549 -11.43 4.11 5.03
C THR A 549 -12.86 4.13 4.51
N ASP A 550 -13.74 3.31 5.11
CA ASP A 550 -15.14 3.19 4.70
C ASP A 550 -15.91 4.50 4.95
N VAL A 551 -15.64 5.17 6.07
CA VAL A 551 -16.23 6.47 6.41
C VAL A 551 -15.78 7.58 5.45
N VAL A 552 -14.50 7.64 5.12
CA VAL A 552 -13.98 8.63 4.15
C VAL A 552 -14.64 8.42 2.78
N LYS A 553 -14.81 7.18 2.36
CA LYS A 553 -15.49 6.85 1.10
C LYS A 553 -16.96 7.26 1.14
N ALA A 554 -17.67 6.85 2.20
CA ALA A 554 -19.09 7.17 2.38
C ALA A 554 -19.35 8.67 2.52
N ALA A 555 -18.49 9.42 3.21
CA ALA A 555 -18.59 10.87 3.34
C ALA A 555 -18.42 11.59 2.01
N ASN A 556 -17.51 11.10 1.14
CA ASN A 556 -17.35 11.63 -0.22
C ASN A 556 -18.58 11.36 -1.12
N GLU A 557 -19.34 10.32 -0.81
CA GLU A 557 -20.56 9.91 -1.52
C GLU A 557 -21.84 10.48 -0.86
N GLY A 558 -21.72 11.13 0.31
CA GLY A 558 -22.85 11.65 1.08
C GLY A 558 -23.71 10.55 1.73
N THR A 559 -23.14 9.36 1.96
CA THR A 559 -23.82 8.17 2.46
C THR A 559 -23.35 7.74 3.86
N ASP A 560 -22.63 8.60 4.58
CA ASP A 560 -22.03 8.30 5.88
C ASP A 560 -23.01 8.37 7.08
N ALA A 561 -24.25 8.78 6.87
CA ALA A 561 -25.27 8.88 7.91
C ALA A 561 -25.57 7.52 8.55
N GLY A 562 -25.56 7.46 9.89
CA GLY A 562 -25.79 6.25 10.68
C GLY A 562 -24.60 5.29 10.78
N MET A 563 -23.50 5.53 10.04
CA MET A 563 -22.34 4.64 10.08
C MET A 563 -21.61 4.70 11.42
N TYR A 564 -21.54 5.86 12.04
CA TYR A 564 -20.83 6.07 13.31
C TYR A 564 -21.56 5.39 14.48
N LYS A 565 -22.89 5.46 14.49
CA LYS A 565 -23.69 4.72 15.46
C LYS A 565 -23.59 3.21 15.24
N LYS A 566 -23.65 2.77 14.00
CA LYS A 566 -23.48 1.35 13.67
C LYS A 566 -22.13 0.81 14.16
N GLN A 567 -21.05 1.57 13.98
CA GLN A 567 -19.72 1.21 14.51
C GLN A 567 -19.70 1.21 16.03
N TRP A 568 -20.35 2.19 16.65
CA TRP A 568 -20.51 2.28 18.11
C TRP A 568 -21.20 1.06 18.68
N ASP A 569 -22.34 0.68 18.11
CA ASP A 569 -23.14 -0.47 18.53
C ASP A 569 -22.40 -1.81 18.29
N LEU A 570 -21.63 -1.89 17.19
CA LEU A 570 -20.83 -3.07 16.87
C LEU A 570 -19.76 -3.35 17.94
N LEU A 571 -19.15 -2.31 18.49
CA LEU A 571 -18.15 -2.46 19.56
C LEU A 571 -18.76 -3.00 20.88
N ASP A 572 -20.09 -2.96 21.04
CA ASP A 572 -20.80 -3.56 22.17
C ASP A 572 -21.20 -5.03 21.94
N SER A 573 -21.19 -5.49 20.69
CA SER A 573 -21.64 -6.85 20.34
C SER A 573 -20.73 -7.95 20.88
N VAL A 574 -19.52 -7.60 21.36
CA VAL A 574 -18.51 -8.56 21.86
C VAL A 574 -18.32 -8.38 23.36
N SER A 575 -18.88 -9.32 24.15
CA SER A 575 -18.74 -9.37 25.60
C SER A 575 -17.98 -10.62 26.06
N GLY A 576 -17.40 -10.59 27.27
CA GLY A 576 -16.76 -11.76 27.89
C GLY A 576 -15.37 -12.12 27.35
N GLN A 577 -14.69 -11.17 26.69
CA GLN A 577 -13.38 -11.34 26.11
C GLN A 577 -12.26 -11.23 27.16
N SER A 578 -11.02 -11.65 26.78
CA SER A 578 -9.85 -11.43 27.63
C SER A 578 -9.65 -9.93 27.87
N GLU A 579 -9.02 -9.58 28.99
CA GLU A 579 -8.81 -8.19 29.42
C GLU A 579 -8.01 -7.39 28.38
N LEU A 580 -7.02 -8.01 27.73
CA LEU A 580 -6.26 -7.38 26.66
C LEU A 580 -7.13 -7.06 25.43
N VAL A 581 -8.02 -7.97 25.05
CA VAL A 581 -9.00 -7.74 23.96
C VAL A 581 -9.95 -6.61 24.34
N ALA A 582 -10.45 -6.60 25.58
CA ALA A 582 -11.33 -5.54 26.07
C ALA A 582 -10.64 -4.17 26.04
N LEU A 583 -9.37 -4.08 26.38
CA LEU A 583 -8.59 -2.84 26.29
C LEU A 583 -8.44 -2.34 24.84
N HIS A 584 -8.22 -3.22 23.88
CA HIS A 584 -8.12 -2.83 22.47
C HIS A 584 -9.46 -2.39 21.88
N ILE A 585 -10.56 -3.05 22.24
CA ILE A 585 -11.91 -2.59 21.88
C ILE A 585 -12.21 -1.23 22.52
N ALA A 586 -11.83 -1.04 23.79
CA ALA A 586 -11.92 0.23 24.49
C ALA A 586 -11.12 1.33 23.77
N LYS A 587 -9.90 1.03 23.31
CA LYS A 587 -9.07 1.96 22.51
C LYS A 587 -9.80 2.39 21.25
N ALA A 588 -10.33 1.46 20.47
CA ALA A 588 -11.10 1.76 19.27
C ALA A 588 -12.33 2.64 19.56
N ARG A 589 -13.02 2.40 20.67
CA ARG A 589 -14.15 3.23 21.12
C ARG A 589 -13.73 4.65 21.50
N VAL A 590 -12.65 4.79 22.25
CA VAL A 590 -12.08 6.10 22.64
C VAL A 590 -11.63 6.89 21.40
N GLU A 591 -11.00 6.22 20.42
CA GLU A 591 -10.60 6.81 19.15
C GLU A 591 -11.82 7.28 18.34
N LEU A 592 -12.89 6.49 18.31
CA LEU A 592 -14.16 6.86 17.65
C LEU A 592 -14.75 8.14 18.26
N VAL A 593 -14.76 8.25 19.58
CA VAL A 593 -15.22 9.46 20.30
C VAL A 593 -14.31 10.66 20.04
N ASN A 594 -12.99 10.47 20.08
CA ASN A 594 -12.02 11.55 19.88
C ASN A 594 -12.05 12.11 18.45
N ASN A 595 -12.26 11.25 17.46
CA ASN A 595 -12.14 11.62 16.06
C ASN A 595 -13.47 12.08 15.43
N TYR A 596 -14.60 11.55 15.93
CA TYR A 596 -15.92 11.76 15.32
C TYR A 596 -17.05 12.16 16.29
N PRO A 597 -16.81 13.04 17.28
CA PRO A 597 -17.79 13.32 18.34
C PRO A 597 -19.09 13.95 17.80
N TYR A 598 -18.98 14.89 16.85
CA TYR A 598 -20.15 15.54 16.23
C TYR A 598 -20.96 14.56 15.35
N ARG A 599 -20.31 13.60 14.73
CA ARG A 599 -20.97 12.59 13.92
C ARG A 599 -21.72 11.57 14.78
N LEU A 600 -21.14 11.13 15.89
CA LEU A 600 -21.82 10.30 16.88
C LEU A 600 -23.07 10.99 17.42
N LYS A 601 -22.99 12.28 17.76
CA LYS A 601 -24.15 13.09 18.18
C LYS A 601 -25.20 13.16 17.07
N ALA A 602 -24.81 13.41 15.83
CA ALA A 602 -25.70 13.48 14.67
C ALA A 602 -26.39 12.15 14.37
N ASP A 603 -25.70 11.04 14.58
CA ASP A 603 -26.24 9.68 14.42
C ASP A 603 -27.08 9.23 15.63
N GLY A 604 -27.26 10.07 16.65
CA GLY A 604 -28.15 9.84 17.78
C GLY A 604 -27.56 9.06 18.95
N VAL A 605 -26.24 8.97 19.09
CA VAL A 605 -25.59 8.44 20.30
C VAL A 605 -25.68 9.51 21.39
N SER A 606 -26.25 9.19 22.54
CA SER A 606 -26.50 10.16 23.62
C SER A 606 -25.21 10.44 24.43
N LYS A 607 -25.17 11.62 25.07
CA LYS A 607 -24.09 12.01 25.98
C LYS A 607 -23.92 10.99 27.12
N ASP A 608 -25.03 10.62 27.75
CA ASP A 608 -25.03 9.70 28.90
C ASP A 608 -24.55 8.31 28.51
N GLU A 609 -24.92 7.83 27.33
CA GLU A 609 -24.46 6.55 26.78
C GLU A 609 -22.93 6.57 26.60
N ILE A 610 -22.36 7.63 25.98
CA ILE A 610 -20.92 7.74 25.78
C ILE A 610 -20.19 7.82 27.12
N LEU A 611 -20.65 8.69 28.03
CA LEU A 611 -20.00 8.86 29.34
C LEU A 611 -20.06 7.58 30.17
N SER A 612 -21.16 6.85 30.12
CA SER A 612 -21.29 5.54 30.78
C SER A 612 -20.22 4.58 30.30
N LYS A 613 -20.03 4.46 28.98
CA LYS A 613 -19.01 3.59 28.37
C LYS A 613 -17.58 4.07 28.66
N LEU A 614 -17.32 5.38 28.65
CA LEU A 614 -16.02 5.90 29.02
C LEU A 614 -15.67 5.66 30.49
N ASN A 615 -16.66 5.63 31.39
CA ASN A 615 -16.45 5.30 32.79
C ASN A 615 -16.22 3.77 33.00
N GLU A 616 -16.88 2.91 32.23
CA GLU A 616 -16.57 1.49 32.20
C GLU A 616 -15.12 1.25 31.75
N ILE A 617 -14.67 1.99 30.74
CA ILE A 617 -13.28 1.94 30.23
C ILE A 617 -12.30 2.43 31.29
N ASP A 618 -12.61 3.49 32.03
CA ASP A 618 -11.78 4.01 33.12
C ASP A 618 -11.56 2.94 34.20
N THR A 619 -12.63 2.25 34.58
CA THR A 619 -12.56 1.13 35.52
C THR A 619 -11.66 0.00 35.00
N LEU A 620 -11.77 -0.33 33.70
CA LEU A 620 -10.94 -1.36 33.07
C LEU A 620 -9.46 -0.95 33.05
N ILE A 621 -9.17 0.32 32.74
CA ILE A 621 -7.80 0.87 32.75
C ILE A 621 -7.19 0.74 34.15
N HIS A 622 -7.88 1.21 35.19
CA HIS A 622 -7.37 1.13 36.56
C HIS A 622 -7.05 -0.30 36.98
N LYS A 623 -7.95 -1.24 36.67
CA LYS A 623 -7.76 -2.66 36.97
C LYS A 623 -6.55 -3.25 36.23
N SER A 624 -6.31 -2.82 34.99
CA SER A 624 -5.25 -3.37 34.13
C SER A 624 -3.89 -2.74 34.43
N GLN A 625 -3.84 -1.50 34.96
CA GLN A 625 -2.59 -0.83 35.37
C GLN A 625 -1.97 -1.47 36.62
N GLU A 626 -2.74 -2.19 37.44
CA GLU A 626 -2.24 -2.93 38.61
C GLU A 626 -1.52 -4.24 38.24
N ARG A 627 -1.51 -4.61 36.95
CA ARG A 627 -0.86 -5.82 36.43
C ARG A 627 0.49 -5.52 35.78
N GLU A 628 1.25 -6.54 35.53
CA GLU A 628 2.49 -6.46 34.76
C GLU A 628 2.26 -6.92 33.30
N GLY A 629 3.08 -6.40 32.36
CA GLY A 629 3.09 -6.81 30.95
C GLY A 629 2.22 -5.96 30.03
N ARG A 630 1.93 -6.47 28.83
CA ARG A 630 1.32 -5.74 27.70
C ARG A 630 -0.02 -5.06 28.04
N GLN A 631 -0.79 -5.63 28.96
CA GLN A 631 -2.06 -5.03 29.40
C GLN A 631 -1.85 -3.69 30.13
N ALA A 632 -0.83 -3.60 30.96
CA ALA A 632 -0.48 -2.36 31.65
C ALA A 632 -0.01 -1.27 30.68
N ASP A 633 0.75 -1.64 29.65
CA ASP A 633 1.23 -0.71 28.63
C ASP A 633 0.05 -0.12 27.83
N VAL A 634 -0.83 -0.98 27.34
CA VAL A 634 -2.03 -0.55 26.60
C VAL A 634 -2.95 0.29 27.48
N ALA A 635 -3.15 -0.07 28.74
CA ALA A 635 -3.94 0.71 29.68
C ALA A 635 -3.35 2.10 29.94
N LYS A 636 -2.02 2.21 30.03
CA LYS A 636 -1.32 3.49 30.21
C LYS A 636 -1.47 4.40 28.99
N GLU A 637 -1.31 3.86 27.77
CA GLU A 637 -1.54 4.61 26.53
C GLU A 637 -2.99 5.11 26.44
N LEU A 638 -3.95 4.24 26.77
CA LEU A 638 -5.37 4.53 26.67
C LEU A 638 -5.83 5.61 27.66
N SER A 639 -5.20 5.69 28.84
CA SER A 639 -5.59 6.63 29.90
C SER A 639 -5.59 8.10 29.44
N SER A 640 -4.54 8.54 28.75
CA SER A 640 -4.43 9.92 28.24
C SER A 640 -5.49 10.20 27.16
N SER A 641 -5.76 9.23 26.28
CA SER A 641 -6.74 9.32 25.21
C SER A 641 -8.17 9.34 25.77
N LEU A 642 -8.43 8.63 26.86
CA LEU A 642 -9.70 8.61 27.56
C LEU A 642 -10.03 9.97 28.18
N GLU A 643 -9.06 10.60 28.86
CA GLU A 643 -9.24 11.94 29.43
C GLU A 643 -9.57 12.99 28.35
N LYS A 644 -8.93 12.87 27.17
CA LYS A 644 -9.26 13.68 26.01
C LYS A 644 -10.70 13.42 25.55
N ALA A 645 -11.11 12.18 25.45
CA ALA A 645 -12.46 11.81 25.00
C ALA A 645 -13.55 12.37 25.94
N LYS A 646 -13.36 12.27 27.26
CA LYS A 646 -14.30 12.85 28.25
C LYS A 646 -14.47 14.37 28.03
N LYS A 647 -13.36 15.11 27.82
CA LYS A 647 -13.40 16.55 27.52
C LYS A 647 -14.10 16.86 26.19
N VAL A 648 -13.81 16.08 25.16
CA VAL A 648 -14.41 16.24 23.83
C VAL A 648 -15.92 16.05 23.89
N VAL A 649 -16.40 15.03 24.62
CA VAL A 649 -17.85 14.80 24.84
C VAL A 649 -18.48 15.99 25.54
N GLU A 650 -17.87 16.50 26.62
CA GLU A 650 -18.39 17.66 27.34
C GLU A 650 -18.55 18.88 26.42
N VAL A 651 -17.55 19.18 25.60
CA VAL A 651 -17.62 20.31 24.65
C VAL A 651 -18.67 20.06 23.58
N THR A 652 -18.70 18.86 22.97
CA THR A 652 -19.57 18.57 21.82
C THR A 652 -21.06 18.51 22.19
N TYR A 653 -21.40 18.03 23.38
CA TYR A 653 -22.79 17.81 23.78
C TYR A 653 -23.36 18.95 24.64
N ASN A 654 -22.54 19.90 25.12
CA ASN A 654 -23.02 21.09 25.82
C ASN A 654 -23.28 22.27 24.87
N VAL A 655 -22.92 22.19 23.60
CA VAL A 655 -23.27 23.10 22.50
C VAL A 655 -24.46 22.47 21.75
#